data_77a59c9227b01c3bbf869841f0e28e89
#
_entry.id   77a59c9227b01c3bbf869841f0e28e89
#
_cell.length_a   1.000
_cell.length_b   1.000
_cell.length_c   1.000
_cell.angle_alpha   90.00
_cell.angle_beta   90.00
_cell.angle_gamma   90.00
#
_symmetry.space_group_name_H-M   'P 1'
#
loop_
_entity.id
_entity.type
_entity.pdbx_description
1 polymer ?
#
loop_
_entity_poly.entity_id
_entity_poly.type
_entity_poly.pdbx_seq_one_letter_code
_entity_poly.pdbx_strand_id
1 'polypeptide(L)'
;NALPTPNAAAFYTSGLTSNEAAFCYQLFARQFGTNNLPDCSNMCHESSGAALNEAIGIGKGCVTLEDFEHADGIFIMGQNPGTNHPRMMTVLERAKHSGATIVALNPMAEPGLMQVLNPNPQEYHGAHLLQFPFKMLFNIGTPLSDLWLPLRPNGDMAALRGIMKEMLAEEEKRPGTVFDREFIATYTDGSEAFLAHIRATPWDVILRGSGLTREQIRAAAEIAMKCKRIICCWAMGLTQHKNAVATIQEIMNFLLLGGHIGRQGAGPCPVRGHSNVQGDRTMGIWDRMNDHFMTKLGREFGFSPPMEHGTDSVETIKAMREGKIRFFFGLGGNFLSATPDTEYTARAMQNCRLTAHVSTKLNRSHLITGEIALILPCLGRSEIDRQESGDQFVTVEDSMGIINPSRGHLKPASEHLRSEPAIVAGLAEATLGARTTVDWKGLAANYDRIRDHIEHVIDGFENFNERIRENVFYLPNEARDRRKFNNGIGKAKFIISEIDPHDLEPGQYLMMTVRSHDQFNTTIYGLNDRYRGVYNGRRVVFMNAEDVRASGLQQGQFVDLTSHYRGETRVARHFMVAPFNIPRGCTATYFPEANVLVSINSTADRSNTPVSKSVVITIAPSAEPAAAVAELHRTLKASAQVKNRP
;
A
#
# COMPACT_ATOMS: atom_id res chain seq x y z
N ASN A 1 0.53 16.38 -31.54
CA ASN A 1 0.09 16.26 -32.97
C ASN A 1 0.72 15.06 -33.72
N ALA A 2 1.72 14.39 -33.15
CA ALA A 2 2.39 13.25 -33.77
C ALA A 2 1.92 11.87 -33.26
N LEU A 3 0.94 11.83 -32.35
CA LEU A 3 0.35 10.59 -31.87
C LEU A 3 -0.79 10.14 -32.79
N PRO A 4 -0.91 8.83 -33.09
CA PRO A 4 -1.96 8.30 -33.97
C PRO A 4 -3.35 8.40 -33.32
N THR A 5 -3.43 8.28 -32.00
CA THR A 5 -4.66 8.40 -31.20
C THR A 5 -4.33 8.98 -29.82
N PRO A 6 -5.29 9.55 -29.09
CA PRO A 6 -5.07 9.96 -27.70
C PRO A 6 -4.62 8.80 -26.78
N ASN A 7 -5.10 7.57 -27.06
CA ASN A 7 -4.72 6.38 -26.30
C ASN A 7 -3.27 5.91 -26.51
N ALA A 8 -2.51 6.56 -27.42
CA ALA A 8 -1.07 6.36 -27.52
C ALA A 8 -0.26 7.15 -26.46
N ALA A 9 -0.96 7.85 -25.56
CA ALA A 9 -0.39 8.51 -24.39
C ALA A 9 -0.85 7.83 -23.08
N ALA A 10 0.01 7.89 -22.06
CA ALA A 10 -0.33 7.50 -20.69
C ALA A 10 0.14 8.57 -19.70
N PHE A 11 -0.67 8.80 -18.67
CA PHE A 11 -0.51 9.85 -17.67
C PHE A 11 -0.42 9.23 -16.27
N TYR A 12 0.79 8.84 -15.86
CA TYR A 12 1.06 8.21 -14.57
C TYR A 12 1.03 9.21 -13.42
N THR A 13 0.42 8.83 -12.30
CA THR A 13 0.34 9.64 -11.09
C THR A 13 0.97 8.93 -9.88
N SER A 14 1.82 9.66 -9.16
CA SER A 14 2.33 9.24 -7.86
C SER A 14 1.29 9.48 -6.77
N GLY A 15 1.15 8.55 -5.82
CA GLY A 15 0.27 8.73 -4.64
C GLY A 15 0.73 9.80 -3.63
N LEU A 16 1.73 10.61 -3.98
CA LEU A 16 2.15 11.80 -3.25
C LEU A 16 1.54 13.10 -3.82
N THR A 17 0.92 13.02 -4.98
CA THR A 17 0.28 14.14 -5.65
C THR A 17 -0.87 14.68 -4.81
N SER A 18 -1.07 16.01 -4.75
CA SER A 18 -2.17 16.62 -4.00
C SER A 18 -3.52 16.44 -4.69
N ASN A 19 -4.61 16.62 -3.96
CA ASN A 19 -5.96 16.56 -4.52
C ASN A 19 -6.13 17.53 -5.69
N GLU A 20 -5.67 18.78 -5.53
CA GLU A 20 -5.76 19.81 -6.56
C GLU A 20 -4.97 19.45 -7.81
N ALA A 21 -3.75 18.96 -7.63
CA ALA A 21 -2.91 18.53 -8.76
C ALA A 21 -3.49 17.28 -9.45
N ALA A 22 -3.96 16.31 -8.68
CA ALA A 22 -4.59 15.09 -9.20
C ALA A 22 -5.87 15.40 -9.98
N PHE A 23 -6.73 16.29 -9.46
CA PHE A 23 -7.95 16.71 -10.13
C PHE A 23 -7.65 17.42 -11.47
N CYS A 24 -6.73 18.38 -11.48
CA CYS A 24 -6.30 19.04 -12.71
C CYS A 24 -5.68 18.04 -13.70
N TYR A 25 -4.90 17.07 -13.22
CA TYR A 25 -4.20 16.12 -14.07
C TYR A 25 -5.16 15.14 -14.76
N GLN A 26 -6.13 14.58 -14.06
CA GLN A 26 -7.15 13.74 -14.67
C GLN A 26 -8.05 14.52 -15.64
N LEU A 27 -8.38 15.77 -15.30
CA LEU A 27 -9.15 16.65 -16.20
C LEU A 27 -8.39 16.88 -17.52
N PHE A 28 -7.09 17.19 -17.43
CA PHE A 28 -6.23 17.34 -18.60
C PHE A 28 -6.18 16.07 -19.44
N ALA A 29 -5.93 14.89 -18.83
CA ALA A 29 -5.85 13.62 -19.55
C ALA A 29 -7.17 13.29 -20.28
N ARG A 30 -8.31 13.55 -19.64
CA ARG A 30 -9.62 13.30 -20.24
C ARG A 30 -10.00 14.31 -21.32
N GLN A 31 -9.62 15.58 -21.18
CA GLN A 31 -9.74 16.55 -22.27
C GLN A 31 -8.77 16.25 -23.43
N PHE A 32 -7.62 15.66 -23.13
CA PHE A 32 -6.71 15.15 -24.16
C PHE A 32 -7.35 14.00 -24.95
N GLY A 33 -8.25 13.24 -24.33
CA GLY A 33 -9.07 12.19 -24.94
C GLY A 33 -8.70 10.78 -24.53
N THR A 34 -8.13 10.57 -23.33
CA THR A 34 -7.75 9.23 -22.86
C THR A 34 -8.06 9.03 -21.38
N ASN A 35 -8.35 7.78 -21.00
CA ASN A 35 -8.43 7.29 -19.63
C ASN A 35 -7.18 6.48 -19.22
N ASN A 36 -6.09 6.52 -19.98
CA ASN A 36 -4.83 5.89 -19.60
C ASN A 36 -4.19 6.68 -18.44
N LEU A 37 -4.73 6.43 -17.24
CA LEU A 37 -4.35 7.05 -15.98
C LEU A 37 -3.79 6.00 -15.02
N PRO A 38 -2.68 5.32 -15.39
CA PRO A 38 -2.00 4.42 -14.46
C PRO A 38 -1.55 5.19 -13.22
N ASP A 39 -1.65 4.56 -12.06
CA ASP A 39 -1.25 5.19 -10.81
C ASP A 39 -0.55 4.23 -9.85
N CYS A 40 -0.09 4.75 -8.73
CA CYS A 40 0.57 3.92 -7.74
C CYS A 40 -0.39 3.00 -6.97
N SER A 41 -1.72 3.25 -6.94
CA SER A 41 -2.72 2.35 -6.34
C SER A 41 -2.72 0.99 -7.02
N ASN A 42 -2.51 0.94 -8.35
CA ASN A 42 -2.43 -0.31 -9.09
C ASN A 42 -1.35 -1.26 -8.54
N MET A 43 -0.29 -0.72 -7.96
CA MET A 43 0.82 -1.48 -7.38
C MET A 43 0.73 -1.62 -5.85
N CYS A 44 -0.27 -1.00 -5.22
CA CYS A 44 -0.36 -0.84 -3.77
C CYS A 44 -1.63 -1.45 -3.18
N HIS A 45 -2.77 -0.78 -3.30
CA HIS A 45 -4.02 -1.11 -2.63
C HIS A 45 -5.21 -1.31 -3.58
N GLU A 46 -4.97 -1.56 -4.87
CA GLU A 46 -6.05 -1.92 -5.83
C GLU A 46 -6.83 -3.14 -5.33
N SER A 47 -6.12 -4.16 -4.82
CA SER A 47 -6.74 -5.36 -4.25
C SER A 47 -7.68 -5.02 -3.08
N SER A 48 -7.32 -4.02 -2.24
CA SER A 48 -8.19 -3.56 -1.15
C SER A 48 -9.46 -2.90 -1.68
N GLY A 49 -9.31 -2.02 -2.67
CA GLY A 49 -10.43 -1.36 -3.33
C GLY A 49 -11.41 -2.36 -3.95
N ALA A 50 -10.91 -3.31 -4.73
CA ALA A 50 -11.71 -4.35 -5.37
C ALA A 50 -12.47 -5.22 -4.35
N ALA A 51 -11.77 -5.68 -3.30
CA ALA A 51 -12.35 -6.52 -2.26
C ALA A 51 -13.45 -5.82 -1.47
N LEU A 52 -13.18 -4.61 -1.00
CA LEU A 52 -14.10 -3.83 -0.18
C LEU A 52 -15.31 -3.35 -0.99
N ASN A 53 -15.15 -2.94 -2.25
CA ASN A 53 -16.26 -2.56 -3.12
C ASN A 53 -17.25 -3.71 -3.29
N GLU A 54 -16.77 -4.93 -3.52
CA GLU A 54 -17.66 -6.08 -3.66
C GLU A 54 -18.32 -6.47 -2.33
N ALA A 55 -17.57 -6.44 -1.22
CA ALA A 55 -18.08 -6.86 0.08
C ALA A 55 -19.06 -5.84 0.68
N ILE A 56 -18.76 -4.55 0.63
CA ILE A 56 -19.50 -3.49 1.36
C ILE A 56 -19.82 -2.25 0.52
N GLY A 57 -19.50 -2.23 -0.77
CA GLY A 57 -19.89 -1.15 -1.70
C GLY A 57 -19.05 0.12 -1.60
N ILE A 58 -17.91 0.09 -0.90
CA ILE A 58 -16.95 1.21 -0.84
C ILE A 58 -15.54 0.70 -0.74
N GLY A 59 -14.63 1.17 -1.61
CA GLY A 59 -13.22 0.75 -1.67
C GLY A 59 -12.31 1.41 -0.61
N LYS A 60 -12.88 1.87 0.50
CA LYS A 60 -12.18 2.58 1.59
C LYS A 60 -12.41 1.88 2.92
N GLY A 61 -11.56 2.18 3.91
CA GLY A 61 -11.77 1.73 5.29
C GLY A 61 -13.02 2.32 5.93
N CYS A 62 -13.52 1.68 6.98
CA CYS A 62 -14.73 2.08 7.70
C CYS A 62 -14.45 2.42 9.17
N VAL A 63 -13.27 2.96 9.47
CA VAL A 63 -12.89 3.44 10.80
C VAL A 63 -12.47 4.90 10.75
N THR A 64 -12.64 5.60 11.86
CA THR A 64 -12.05 6.90 12.12
C THR A 64 -10.75 6.76 12.91
N LEU A 65 -9.99 7.84 13.07
CA LEU A 65 -8.78 7.83 13.89
C LEU A 65 -9.11 7.58 15.37
N GLU A 66 -10.21 8.15 15.84
CA GLU A 66 -10.72 8.06 17.20
C GLU A 66 -11.20 6.64 17.56
N ASP A 67 -11.62 5.85 16.57
CA ASP A 67 -12.06 4.46 16.77
C ASP A 67 -10.98 3.58 17.40
N PHE A 68 -9.70 3.86 17.15
CA PHE A 68 -8.60 3.09 17.73
C PHE A 68 -8.58 3.12 19.25
N GLU A 69 -8.96 4.24 19.87
CA GLU A 69 -9.02 4.38 21.33
C GLU A 69 -10.23 3.66 21.95
N HIS A 70 -11.19 3.26 21.12
CA HIS A 70 -12.39 2.53 21.51
C HIS A 70 -12.37 1.05 21.16
N ALA A 71 -11.33 0.57 20.46
CA ALA A 71 -11.21 -0.82 20.08
C ALA A 71 -10.85 -1.72 21.27
N ASP A 72 -11.46 -2.92 21.35
CA ASP A 72 -11.07 -3.97 22.29
C ASP A 72 -9.96 -4.85 21.71
N GLY A 73 -9.97 -5.05 20.38
CA GLY A 73 -8.97 -5.82 19.66
C GLY A 73 -8.52 -5.15 18.37
N ILE A 74 -7.23 -5.20 18.07
CA ILE A 74 -6.66 -4.71 16.84
C ILE A 74 -5.83 -5.82 16.20
N PHE A 75 -6.23 -6.27 15.00
CA PHE A 75 -5.51 -7.26 14.21
C PHE A 75 -4.69 -6.53 13.16
N ILE A 76 -3.36 -6.68 13.20
CA ILE A 76 -2.43 -6.03 12.27
C ILE A 76 -1.83 -7.10 11.36
N MET A 77 -2.12 -7.04 10.06
CA MET A 77 -1.79 -8.07 9.09
C MET A 77 -0.90 -7.54 7.98
N GLY A 78 0.23 -8.20 7.73
CA GLY A 78 1.15 -7.84 6.65
C GLY A 78 1.61 -6.39 6.65
N GLN A 79 1.77 -5.79 7.82
CA GLN A 79 2.17 -4.41 8.04
C GLN A 79 3.30 -4.32 9.07
N ASN A 80 4.24 -3.40 8.87
CA ASN A 80 5.22 -2.98 9.87
C ASN A 80 5.04 -1.47 10.12
N PRO A 81 4.15 -1.06 11.04
CA PRO A 81 3.82 0.34 11.25
C PRO A 81 5.02 1.16 11.70
N GLY A 82 5.90 0.62 12.54
CA GLY A 82 7.11 1.33 12.97
C GLY A 82 8.08 1.69 11.85
N THR A 83 8.06 0.94 10.74
CA THR A 83 8.86 1.24 9.55
C THR A 83 8.12 2.11 8.55
N ASN A 84 6.86 1.76 8.23
CA ASN A 84 6.15 2.34 7.08
C ASN A 84 5.12 3.41 7.48
N HIS A 85 4.66 3.41 8.73
CA HIS A 85 3.61 4.31 9.24
C HIS A 85 3.93 4.79 10.66
N PRO A 86 5.07 5.48 10.88
CA PRO A 86 5.57 5.78 12.23
C PRO A 86 4.58 6.60 13.08
N ARG A 87 3.75 7.45 12.48
CA ARG A 87 2.70 8.19 13.21
C ARG A 87 1.60 7.28 13.77
N MET A 88 1.34 6.13 13.14
CA MET A 88 0.40 5.13 13.64
C MET A 88 0.86 4.52 14.97
N MET A 89 2.17 4.52 15.26
CA MET A 89 2.70 3.99 16.53
C MET A 89 2.12 4.70 17.75
N THR A 90 1.97 6.03 17.70
CA THR A 90 1.31 6.82 18.77
C THR A 90 -0.14 6.39 18.97
N VAL A 91 -0.87 6.17 17.87
CA VAL A 91 -2.29 5.75 17.92
C VAL A 91 -2.41 4.35 18.54
N LEU A 92 -1.55 3.42 18.13
CA LEU A 92 -1.52 2.07 18.69
C LEU A 92 -1.13 2.05 20.16
N GLU A 93 -0.20 2.92 20.60
CA GLU A 93 0.17 3.06 22.01
C GLU A 93 -0.99 3.59 22.84
N ARG A 94 -1.73 4.59 22.34
CA ARG A 94 -2.95 5.10 23.00
C ARG A 94 -4.01 4.00 23.12
N ALA A 95 -4.24 3.24 22.05
CA ALA A 95 -5.16 2.10 22.07
C ALA A 95 -4.74 1.05 23.14
N LYS A 96 -3.43 0.75 23.25
CA LYS A 96 -2.91 -0.12 24.31
C LYS A 96 -3.19 0.44 25.72
N HIS A 97 -2.97 1.71 25.92
CA HIS A 97 -3.27 2.37 27.20
C HIS A 97 -4.78 2.37 27.53
N SER A 98 -5.64 2.36 26.51
CA SER A 98 -7.10 2.22 26.64
C SER A 98 -7.55 0.75 26.84
N GLY A 99 -6.62 -0.21 26.84
CA GLY A 99 -6.90 -1.63 27.12
C GLY A 99 -7.06 -2.53 25.89
N ALA A 100 -6.78 -2.04 24.68
CA ALA A 100 -6.85 -2.85 23.47
C ALA A 100 -5.83 -4.00 23.49
N THR A 101 -6.26 -5.17 23.01
CA THR A 101 -5.38 -6.33 22.74
C THR A 101 -4.95 -6.28 21.27
N ILE A 102 -3.65 -6.35 21.00
CA ILE A 102 -3.10 -6.30 19.63
C ILE A 102 -2.57 -7.66 19.20
N VAL A 103 -3.08 -8.17 18.09
CA VAL A 103 -2.64 -9.40 17.44
C VAL A 103 -1.92 -9.07 16.14
N ALA A 104 -0.65 -9.44 16.01
CA ALA A 104 0.15 -9.22 14.81
C ALA A 104 0.28 -10.51 13.99
N LEU A 105 -0.17 -10.49 12.75
CA LEU A 105 0.01 -11.54 11.75
C LEU A 105 1.09 -11.10 10.76
N ASN A 106 2.32 -11.60 10.92
CA ASN A 106 3.44 -11.18 10.09
C ASN A 106 4.53 -12.27 10.07
N PRO A 107 5.09 -12.62 8.91
CA PRO A 107 6.17 -13.59 8.80
C PRO A 107 7.42 -13.26 9.62
N MET A 108 7.69 -11.98 9.89
CA MET A 108 8.87 -11.50 10.61
C MET A 108 8.47 -10.79 11.91
N ALA A 109 9.24 -11.04 12.99
CA ALA A 109 9.13 -10.29 14.25
C ALA A 109 9.76 -8.89 14.07
N GLU A 110 9.01 -7.97 13.54
CA GLU A 110 9.49 -6.61 13.29
C GLU A 110 9.48 -5.76 14.56
N PRO A 111 10.55 -5.03 14.90
CA PRO A 111 10.60 -4.22 16.12
C PRO A 111 9.42 -3.27 16.27
N GLY A 112 8.97 -2.66 15.15
CA GLY A 112 7.82 -1.77 15.15
C GLY A 112 6.44 -2.43 15.34
N LEU A 113 6.39 -3.76 15.45
CA LEU A 113 5.20 -4.52 15.87
C LEU A 113 5.32 -5.02 17.31
N MET A 114 6.53 -5.14 17.82
CA MET A 114 6.77 -5.74 19.13
C MET A 114 6.75 -4.72 20.25
N GLN A 115 7.30 -3.53 20.03
CA GLN A 115 7.47 -2.53 21.08
C GLN A 115 7.51 -1.12 20.52
N VAL A 116 6.97 -0.16 21.29
CA VAL A 116 7.06 1.27 20.99
C VAL A 116 7.60 2.05 22.21
N LEU A 117 8.45 3.03 21.96
CA LEU A 117 8.87 4.04 22.93
C LEU A 117 8.65 5.42 22.30
N ASN A 118 7.60 6.10 22.73
CA ASN A 118 7.28 7.42 22.24
C ASN A 118 8.16 8.45 22.98
N PRO A 119 8.92 9.32 22.31
CA PRO A 119 9.76 10.31 22.96
C PRO A 119 8.98 11.54 23.44
N ASN A 120 7.70 11.71 23.05
CA ASN A 120 6.91 12.88 23.42
C ASN A 120 6.24 12.70 24.80
N PRO A 121 6.61 13.48 25.85
CA PRO A 121 5.98 13.33 27.16
C PRO A 121 4.49 13.70 27.16
N GLN A 122 3.99 14.48 26.20
CA GLN A 122 2.57 14.86 26.10
C GLN A 122 1.67 13.66 25.74
N GLU A 123 2.23 12.56 25.24
CA GLU A 123 1.49 11.33 24.95
C GLU A 123 1.27 10.45 26.19
N TYR A 124 1.87 10.81 27.33
CA TYR A 124 1.75 10.04 28.57
C TYR A 124 0.87 10.80 29.58
N HIS A 125 -0.13 10.10 30.12
CA HIS A 125 -1.08 10.65 31.10
C HIS A 125 -1.10 9.81 32.39
N GLY A 126 -1.49 10.42 33.51
CA GLY A 126 -1.64 9.74 34.79
C GLY A 126 -0.36 9.02 35.25
N ALA A 127 -0.49 7.77 35.64
CA ALA A 127 0.64 6.95 36.11
C ALA A 127 1.72 6.73 35.05
N HIS A 128 1.37 6.74 33.76
CA HIS A 128 2.32 6.59 32.66
C HIS A 128 3.25 7.79 32.53
N LEU A 129 2.76 9.01 32.81
CA LEU A 129 3.58 10.21 32.81
C LEU A 129 4.66 10.16 33.91
N LEU A 130 4.35 9.63 35.07
CA LEU A 130 5.31 9.46 36.15
C LEU A 130 6.42 8.46 35.82
N GLN A 131 6.11 7.47 35.00
CA GLN A 131 7.06 6.45 34.53
C GLN A 131 7.91 6.91 33.36
N PHE A 132 7.53 8.00 32.68
CA PHE A 132 8.18 8.45 31.44
C PHE A 132 9.70 8.66 31.58
N PRO A 133 10.23 9.41 32.58
CA PRO A 133 11.67 9.60 32.71
C PRO A 133 12.43 8.28 32.90
N PHE A 134 11.85 7.34 33.67
CA PHE A 134 12.43 6.04 33.91
C PHE A 134 12.42 5.18 32.64
N LYS A 135 11.31 5.13 31.92
CA LYS A 135 11.20 4.44 30.64
C LYS A 135 12.23 4.94 29.62
N MET A 136 12.39 6.25 29.50
CA MET A 136 13.37 6.87 28.62
C MET A 136 14.82 6.54 29.04
N LEU A 137 15.13 6.62 30.33
CA LEU A 137 16.47 6.37 30.85
C LEU A 137 16.90 4.91 30.62
N PHE A 138 15.99 3.96 30.79
CA PHE A 138 16.26 2.53 30.65
C PHE A 138 15.84 1.93 29.31
N ASN A 139 15.40 2.77 28.35
CA ASN A 139 14.92 2.35 27.03
C ASN A 139 13.81 1.28 27.08
N ILE A 140 12.87 1.42 28.03
CA ILE A 140 11.76 0.50 28.26
C ILE A 140 10.54 0.99 27.47
N GLY A 141 10.27 0.38 26.31
CA GLY A 141 9.08 0.69 25.52
C GLY A 141 7.81 0.00 26.03
N THR A 142 6.68 0.49 25.55
CA THR A 142 5.38 -0.16 25.72
C THR A 142 5.33 -1.41 24.83
N PRO A 143 5.09 -2.63 25.36
CA PRO A 143 4.82 -3.81 24.54
C PRO A 143 3.59 -3.55 23.65
N LEU A 144 3.73 -3.75 22.33
CA LEU A 144 2.67 -3.45 21.38
C LEU A 144 1.82 -4.68 21.09
N SER A 145 2.42 -5.74 20.51
CA SER A 145 1.69 -6.97 20.20
C SER A 145 1.60 -7.88 21.43
N ASP A 146 0.37 -8.28 21.78
CA ASP A 146 0.09 -9.26 22.81
C ASP A 146 0.25 -10.69 22.28
N LEU A 147 -0.01 -10.88 20.99
CA LEU A 147 0.21 -12.13 20.28
C LEU A 147 0.81 -11.86 18.91
N TRP A 148 1.92 -12.53 18.61
CA TRP A 148 2.52 -12.55 17.28
C TRP A 148 2.39 -13.92 16.64
N LEU A 149 1.84 -13.97 15.42
CA LEU A 149 1.67 -15.17 14.63
C LEU A 149 2.65 -15.15 13.45
N PRO A 150 3.72 -15.95 13.46
CA PRO A 150 4.72 -16.03 12.39
C PRO A 150 4.23 -16.88 11.21
N LEU A 151 3.19 -16.39 10.53
CA LEU A 151 2.62 -17.11 9.39
C LEU A 151 3.54 -17.11 8.16
N ARG A 152 3.33 -18.05 7.24
CA ARG A 152 3.98 -18.01 5.92
C ARG A 152 3.49 -16.81 5.11
N PRO A 153 4.31 -16.23 4.21
CA PRO A 153 3.81 -15.28 3.23
C PRO A 153 2.58 -15.82 2.49
N ASN A 154 1.52 -15.01 2.37
CA ASN A 154 0.20 -15.40 1.87
C ASN A 154 -0.61 -16.38 2.75
N GLY A 155 -0.17 -16.63 3.97
CA GLY A 155 -0.87 -17.52 4.92
C GLY A 155 -2.05 -16.88 5.64
N ASP A 156 -2.31 -15.59 5.41
CA ASP A 156 -3.30 -14.79 6.12
C ASP A 156 -4.73 -15.31 5.97
N MET A 157 -5.14 -15.68 4.74
CA MET A 157 -6.45 -16.29 4.49
C MET A 157 -6.63 -17.58 5.30
N ALA A 158 -5.63 -18.45 5.28
CA ALA A 158 -5.68 -19.71 6.02
C ALA A 158 -5.72 -19.49 7.53
N ALA A 159 -4.94 -18.53 8.05
CA ALA A 159 -4.96 -18.17 9.46
C ALA A 159 -6.34 -17.65 9.90
N LEU A 160 -6.93 -16.71 9.15
CA LEU A 160 -8.27 -16.17 9.41
C LEU A 160 -9.35 -17.26 9.32
N ARG A 161 -9.27 -18.16 8.31
CA ARG A 161 -10.16 -19.30 8.17
C ARG A 161 -10.10 -20.21 9.41
N GLY A 162 -8.89 -20.48 9.90
CA GLY A 162 -8.68 -21.26 11.12
C GLY A 162 -9.25 -20.56 12.37
N ILE A 163 -9.03 -19.26 12.52
CA ILE A 163 -9.61 -18.45 13.60
C ILE A 163 -11.14 -18.53 13.56
N MET A 164 -11.76 -18.29 12.40
CA MET A 164 -13.22 -18.36 12.24
C MET A 164 -13.76 -19.79 12.45
N LYS A 165 -12.99 -20.83 12.11
CA LYS A 165 -13.36 -22.22 12.37
C LYS A 165 -13.38 -22.55 13.87
N GLU A 166 -12.43 -22.08 14.68
CA GLU A 166 -12.47 -22.19 16.13
C GLU A 166 -13.64 -21.36 16.73
N MET A 167 -13.89 -20.15 16.21
CA MET A 167 -15.03 -19.31 16.60
C MET A 167 -16.36 -19.99 16.31
N LEU A 168 -16.51 -20.61 15.12
CA LEU A 168 -17.71 -21.36 14.74
C LEU A 168 -17.93 -22.56 15.68
N ALA A 169 -16.88 -23.31 16.01
CA ALA A 169 -16.98 -24.44 16.91
C ALA A 169 -17.44 -24.02 18.32
N GLU A 170 -17.08 -22.82 18.79
CA GLU A 170 -17.54 -22.29 20.06
C GLU A 170 -18.97 -21.74 19.97
N GLU A 171 -19.33 -21.07 18.87
CA GLU A 171 -20.68 -20.59 18.60
C GLU A 171 -21.71 -21.74 18.51
N GLU A 172 -21.31 -22.91 17.96
CA GLU A 172 -22.15 -24.11 17.90
C GLU A 172 -22.42 -24.71 19.28
N LYS A 173 -21.44 -24.64 20.19
CA LYS A 173 -21.60 -25.09 21.60
C LYS A 173 -22.47 -24.12 22.40
N ARG A 174 -22.29 -22.83 22.19
CA ARG A 174 -22.94 -21.75 22.96
C ARG A 174 -23.52 -20.70 21.98
N PRO A 175 -24.65 -20.97 21.35
CA PRO A 175 -25.23 -20.12 20.33
C PRO A 175 -25.48 -18.69 20.79
N GLY A 176 -25.05 -17.69 19.97
CA GLY A 176 -25.23 -16.26 20.22
C GLY A 176 -24.18 -15.67 21.20
N THR A 177 -23.12 -16.42 21.53
CA THR A 177 -22.07 -15.90 22.41
C THR A 177 -20.84 -15.37 21.66
N VAL A 178 -20.66 -15.78 20.40
CA VAL A 178 -19.51 -15.44 19.58
C VAL A 178 -19.88 -14.55 18.40
N PHE A 179 -20.94 -14.91 17.66
CA PHE A 179 -21.38 -14.18 16.47
C PHE A 179 -22.46 -13.16 16.81
N ASP A 180 -22.41 -12.00 16.13
CA ASP A 180 -23.51 -11.01 16.16
C ASP A 180 -24.62 -11.45 15.19
N ARG A 181 -25.49 -12.34 15.68
CA ARG A 181 -26.56 -12.96 14.88
C ARG A 181 -27.57 -11.94 14.34
N GLU A 182 -27.84 -10.88 15.11
CA GLU A 182 -28.75 -9.82 14.70
C GLU A 182 -28.16 -9.04 13.52
N PHE A 183 -26.88 -8.67 13.61
CA PHE A 183 -26.16 -8.00 12.51
C PHE A 183 -26.12 -8.89 11.27
N ILE A 184 -25.79 -10.19 11.43
CA ILE A 184 -25.72 -11.14 10.32
C ILE A 184 -27.08 -11.24 9.62
N ALA A 185 -28.16 -11.42 10.35
CA ALA A 185 -29.48 -11.57 9.76
C ALA A 185 -29.97 -10.29 9.07
N THR A 186 -29.71 -9.13 9.67
CA THR A 186 -30.23 -7.84 9.19
C THR A 186 -29.40 -7.28 8.02
N TYR A 187 -28.07 -7.30 8.14
CA TYR A 187 -27.18 -6.51 7.30
C TYR A 187 -26.34 -7.31 6.32
N THR A 188 -26.38 -8.66 6.37
CA THR A 188 -25.50 -9.49 5.54
C THR A 188 -26.27 -10.42 4.60
N ASP A 189 -25.54 -10.92 3.59
CA ASP A 189 -25.97 -11.94 2.67
C ASP A 189 -24.90 -13.03 2.53
N GLY A 190 -25.32 -14.30 2.27
CA GLY A 190 -24.41 -15.43 2.03
C GLY A 190 -23.84 -16.10 3.28
N SER A 191 -24.27 -15.76 4.49
CA SER A 191 -23.72 -16.28 5.75
C SER A 191 -23.83 -17.81 5.90
N GLU A 192 -24.95 -18.42 5.54
CA GLU A 192 -25.17 -19.87 5.69
C GLU A 192 -24.18 -20.68 4.84
N ALA A 193 -24.04 -20.31 3.56
CA ALA A 193 -23.10 -20.96 2.65
C ALA A 193 -21.65 -20.78 3.12
N PHE A 194 -21.30 -19.59 3.63
CA PHE A 194 -19.97 -19.31 4.16
C PHE A 194 -19.67 -20.14 5.43
N LEU A 195 -20.60 -20.24 6.36
CA LEU A 195 -20.43 -21.07 7.57
C LEU A 195 -20.31 -22.55 7.23
N ALA A 196 -21.09 -23.04 6.26
CA ALA A 196 -20.95 -24.42 5.75
C ALA A 196 -19.55 -24.65 5.15
N HIS A 197 -19.03 -23.68 4.41
CA HIS A 197 -17.69 -23.74 3.82
C HIS A 197 -16.59 -23.75 4.90
N ILE A 198 -16.66 -22.90 5.93
CA ILE A 198 -15.73 -22.92 7.08
C ILE A 198 -15.73 -24.30 7.74
N ARG A 199 -16.92 -24.86 7.98
CA ARG A 199 -17.07 -26.17 8.61
C ARG A 199 -16.40 -27.26 7.78
N ALA A 200 -16.58 -27.22 6.47
CA ALA A 200 -16.03 -28.20 5.54
C ALA A 200 -14.51 -28.07 5.34
N THR A 201 -13.91 -26.88 5.52
CA THR A 201 -12.48 -26.65 5.28
C THR A 201 -11.63 -27.54 6.19
N PRO A 202 -10.76 -28.43 5.64
CA PRO A 202 -9.93 -29.34 6.44
C PRO A 202 -8.83 -28.58 7.23
N TRP A 203 -8.54 -29.06 8.43
CA TRP A 203 -7.48 -28.47 9.26
C TRP A 203 -6.09 -28.57 8.66
N ASP A 204 -5.77 -29.67 7.98
CA ASP A 204 -4.46 -29.83 7.31
C ASP A 204 -4.22 -28.75 6.22
N VAL A 205 -5.26 -28.38 5.47
CA VAL A 205 -5.20 -27.26 4.50
C VAL A 205 -4.94 -25.94 5.20
N ILE A 206 -5.61 -25.70 6.34
CA ILE A 206 -5.43 -24.49 7.14
C ILE A 206 -4.01 -24.41 7.70
N LEU A 207 -3.52 -25.49 8.29
CA LEU A 207 -2.20 -25.50 8.95
C LEU A 207 -1.07 -25.42 7.89
N ARG A 208 -1.16 -26.13 6.78
CA ARG A 208 -0.19 -26.02 5.68
C ARG A 208 -0.19 -24.64 5.05
N GLY A 209 -1.37 -24.07 4.80
CA GLY A 209 -1.51 -22.76 4.17
C GLY A 209 -1.00 -21.64 5.06
N SER A 210 -1.32 -21.65 6.35
CA SER A 210 -0.88 -20.62 7.30
C SER A 210 0.56 -20.79 7.77
N GLY A 211 1.04 -22.03 7.88
CA GLY A 211 2.31 -22.37 8.53
C GLY A 211 2.26 -22.25 10.06
N LEU A 212 1.07 -22.08 10.63
CA LEU A 212 0.84 -21.96 12.07
C LEU A 212 0.42 -23.31 12.68
N THR A 213 0.62 -23.45 13.98
CA THR A 213 0.03 -24.57 14.73
C THR A 213 -1.43 -24.26 15.09
N ARG A 214 -2.20 -25.30 15.40
CA ARG A 214 -3.59 -25.14 15.81
C ARG A 214 -3.71 -24.35 17.14
N GLU A 215 -2.75 -24.52 18.04
CA GLU A 215 -2.70 -23.80 19.32
C GLU A 215 -2.51 -22.29 19.10
N GLN A 216 -1.65 -21.90 18.16
CA GLN A 216 -1.45 -20.51 17.79
C GLN A 216 -2.73 -19.88 17.18
N ILE A 217 -3.40 -20.59 16.30
CA ILE A 217 -4.68 -20.17 15.70
C ILE A 217 -5.75 -20.03 16.78
N ARG A 218 -5.84 -21.01 17.69
CA ARG A 218 -6.79 -20.99 18.80
C ARG A 218 -6.55 -19.83 19.75
N ALA A 219 -5.30 -19.50 20.07
CA ALA A 219 -4.98 -18.35 20.91
C ALA A 219 -5.51 -17.03 20.31
N ALA A 220 -5.38 -16.84 18.97
CA ALA A 220 -5.94 -15.69 18.29
C ALA A 220 -7.47 -15.71 18.28
N ALA A 221 -8.09 -16.87 18.09
CA ALA A 221 -9.54 -17.03 18.15
C ALA A 221 -10.11 -16.69 19.54
N GLU A 222 -9.42 -17.11 20.60
CA GLU A 222 -9.81 -16.78 21.99
C GLU A 222 -9.74 -15.25 22.27
N ILE A 223 -8.76 -14.56 21.69
CA ILE A 223 -8.72 -13.08 21.75
C ILE A 223 -9.89 -12.50 20.96
N ALA A 224 -10.12 -12.95 19.74
CA ALA A 224 -11.21 -12.46 18.90
C ALA A 224 -12.59 -12.63 19.56
N MET A 225 -12.84 -13.79 20.19
CA MET A 225 -14.11 -14.07 20.88
C MET A 225 -14.34 -13.21 22.14
N LYS A 226 -13.28 -12.69 22.76
CA LYS A 226 -13.39 -11.77 23.91
C LYS A 226 -13.64 -10.32 23.51
N CYS A 227 -13.24 -9.95 22.30
CA CYS A 227 -13.34 -8.57 21.80
C CYS A 227 -14.70 -8.33 21.14
N LYS A 228 -15.41 -7.30 21.58
CA LYS A 228 -16.70 -6.88 21.00
C LYS A 228 -16.51 -5.84 19.89
N ARG A 229 -15.35 -5.22 19.82
CA ARG A 229 -14.99 -4.16 18.86
C ARG A 229 -13.61 -4.46 18.31
N ILE A 230 -13.56 -4.92 17.06
CA ILE A 230 -12.32 -5.33 16.41
C ILE A 230 -12.04 -4.42 15.21
N ILE A 231 -10.84 -3.86 15.17
CA ILE A 231 -10.27 -3.21 13.98
C ILE A 231 -9.29 -4.18 13.33
N CYS A 232 -9.45 -4.39 12.02
CA CYS A 232 -8.46 -5.12 11.22
C CYS A 232 -7.67 -4.14 10.35
N CYS A 233 -6.38 -4.02 10.62
CA CYS A 233 -5.44 -3.21 9.83
C CYS A 233 -4.62 -4.10 8.90
N TRP A 234 -4.42 -3.67 7.66
CA TRP A 234 -3.51 -4.36 6.74
C TRP A 234 -2.80 -3.40 5.80
N ALA A 235 -1.65 -3.84 5.29
CA ALA A 235 -0.89 -3.11 4.30
C ALA A 235 -0.46 -4.02 3.13
N MET A 236 0.63 -3.65 2.44
CA MET A 236 1.06 -4.33 1.22
C MET A 236 1.48 -5.80 1.41
N GLY A 237 1.67 -6.26 2.65
CA GLY A 237 1.87 -7.67 2.94
C GLY A 237 0.73 -8.56 2.49
N LEU A 238 -0.49 -8.00 2.34
CA LEU A 238 -1.68 -8.72 1.87
C LEU A 238 -2.05 -8.38 0.42
N THR A 239 -1.76 -7.17 -0.04
CA THR A 239 -2.27 -6.68 -1.33
C THR A 239 -1.48 -7.15 -2.54
N GLN A 240 -0.29 -7.71 -2.35
CA GLN A 240 0.66 -8.07 -3.41
C GLN A 240 0.86 -9.60 -3.52
N HIS A 241 -0.22 -10.36 -3.37
CA HIS A 241 -0.32 -11.81 -3.60
C HIS A 241 -1.29 -12.10 -4.74
N LYS A 242 -1.20 -13.29 -5.31
CA LYS A 242 -2.10 -13.68 -6.41
C LYS A 242 -3.58 -13.64 -5.97
N ASN A 243 -3.87 -14.15 -4.78
CA ASN A 243 -5.22 -14.20 -4.18
C ASN A 243 -5.51 -13.01 -3.24
N ALA A 244 -4.83 -11.87 -3.42
CA ALA A 244 -4.92 -10.72 -2.50
C ALA A 244 -6.36 -10.22 -2.28
N VAL A 245 -7.17 -10.14 -3.34
CA VAL A 245 -8.58 -9.73 -3.24
C VAL A 245 -9.35 -10.70 -2.33
N ALA A 246 -9.19 -12.00 -2.55
CA ALA A 246 -9.84 -13.05 -1.75
C ALA A 246 -9.38 -13.04 -0.28
N THR A 247 -8.09 -12.78 -0.02
CA THR A 247 -7.56 -12.65 1.35
C THR A 247 -8.19 -11.47 2.08
N ILE A 248 -8.37 -10.33 1.42
CA ILE A 248 -9.02 -9.16 2.03
C ILE A 248 -10.51 -9.41 2.21
N GLN A 249 -11.17 -10.14 1.31
CA GLN A 249 -12.55 -10.58 1.50
C GLN A 249 -12.69 -11.52 2.70
N GLU A 250 -11.68 -12.34 3.01
CA GLU A 250 -11.66 -13.17 4.22
C GLU A 250 -11.56 -12.31 5.51
N ILE A 251 -10.83 -11.17 5.48
CA ILE A 251 -10.88 -10.19 6.57
C ILE A 251 -12.30 -9.64 6.73
N MET A 252 -12.97 -9.33 5.62
CA MET A 252 -14.35 -8.84 5.68
C MET A 252 -15.28 -9.90 6.28
N ASN A 253 -15.17 -11.16 5.84
CA ASN A 253 -15.93 -12.27 6.42
C ASN A 253 -15.74 -12.36 7.95
N PHE A 254 -14.49 -12.26 8.42
CA PHE A 254 -14.17 -12.25 9.84
C PHE A 254 -14.85 -11.10 10.58
N LEU A 255 -14.78 -9.88 10.05
CA LEU A 255 -15.42 -8.70 10.64
C LEU A 255 -16.96 -8.80 10.62
N LEU A 256 -17.54 -9.38 9.58
CA LEU A 256 -19.00 -9.53 9.45
C LEU A 256 -19.58 -10.51 10.48
N LEU A 257 -18.86 -11.58 10.85
CA LEU A 257 -19.31 -12.53 11.87
C LEU A 257 -19.53 -11.87 13.24
N GLY A 258 -18.68 -10.91 13.61
CA GLY A 258 -18.81 -10.18 14.86
C GLY A 258 -19.57 -8.86 14.79
N GLY A 259 -20.16 -8.51 13.63
CA GLY A 259 -20.84 -7.23 13.44
C GLY A 259 -19.93 -6.01 13.56
N HIS A 260 -18.66 -6.16 13.17
CA HIS A 260 -17.60 -5.15 13.34
C HIS A 260 -17.56 -4.10 12.22
N ILE A 261 -18.73 -3.67 11.73
CA ILE A 261 -18.84 -2.59 10.73
C ILE A 261 -19.96 -1.64 11.14
N GLY A 262 -19.71 -0.34 11.00
CA GLY A 262 -20.66 0.71 11.40
C GLY A 262 -20.88 0.73 12.92
N ARG A 263 -19.84 0.42 13.67
CA ARG A 263 -19.79 0.43 15.13
C ARG A 263 -18.52 1.14 15.55
N GLN A 264 -18.61 2.06 16.50
CA GLN A 264 -17.47 2.75 17.06
C GLN A 264 -16.42 1.74 17.58
N GLY A 265 -15.16 1.95 17.24
CA GLY A 265 -14.06 1.08 17.65
C GLY A 265 -13.93 -0.21 16.84
N ALA A 266 -14.62 -0.34 15.70
CA ALA A 266 -14.59 -1.56 14.90
C ALA A 266 -14.68 -1.31 13.40
N GLY A 267 -13.93 -2.06 12.60
CA GLY A 267 -14.02 -2.00 11.15
C GLY A 267 -12.75 -2.38 10.39
N PRO A 268 -12.85 -2.41 9.06
CA PRO A 268 -11.70 -2.59 8.17
C PRO A 268 -10.88 -1.30 8.06
N CYS A 269 -9.56 -1.43 8.15
CA CYS A 269 -8.59 -0.34 8.03
C CYS A 269 -7.46 -0.69 7.06
N PRO A 270 -7.63 -0.52 5.74
CA PRO A 270 -6.52 -0.59 4.80
C PRO A 270 -5.56 0.59 5.03
N VAL A 271 -4.36 0.31 5.54
CA VAL A 271 -3.37 1.35 5.86
C VAL A 271 -2.49 1.62 4.64
N ARG A 272 -2.76 2.72 3.96
CA ARG A 272 -2.12 3.10 2.71
C ARG A 272 -0.76 3.76 2.96
N GLY A 273 0.20 3.51 2.05
CA GLY A 273 1.58 3.95 2.25
C GLY A 273 1.86 5.40 1.82
N HIS A 274 1.24 5.86 0.74
CA HIS A 274 1.42 7.23 0.25
C HIS A 274 0.42 8.19 0.88
N SER A 275 0.82 9.48 1.01
CA SER A 275 0.03 10.51 1.70
C SER A 275 -1.30 10.84 1.04
N ASN A 276 -1.44 10.60 -0.27
CA ASN A 276 -2.65 10.90 -1.03
C ASN A 276 -3.10 9.80 -1.99
N VAL A 277 -2.59 8.58 -1.88
CA VAL A 277 -2.97 7.50 -2.80
C VAL A 277 -4.48 7.17 -2.78
N GLN A 278 -5.17 7.49 -1.68
CA GLN A 278 -6.62 7.38 -1.61
C GLN A 278 -7.28 8.61 -2.25
N GLY A 279 -6.75 9.81 -2.00
CA GLY A 279 -7.25 11.05 -2.58
C GLY A 279 -7.08 11.10 -4.10
N ASP A 280 -5.99 10.59 -4.65
CA ASP A 280 -5.83 10.47 -6.10
C ASP A 280 -7.03 9.76 -6.74
N ARG A 281 -7.48 8.64 -6.15
CA ARG A 281 -8.67 7.90 -6.61
C ARG A 281 -9.95 8.70 -6.44
N THR A 282 -10.09 9.40 -5.33
CA THR A 282 -11.24 10.29 -5.06
C THR A 282 -11.29 11.42 -6.08
N MET A 283 -10.13 11.96 -6.46
CA MET A 283 -10.02 13.03 -7.47
C MET A 283 -10.18 12.55 -8.90
N GLY A 284 -10.34 11.26 -9.12
CA GLY A 284 -10.60 10.69 -10.45
C GLY A 284 -9.39 10.14 -11.19
N ILE A 285 -8.24 9.97 -10.53
CA ILE A 285 -7.09 9.22 -11.10
C ILE A 285 -7.43 7.74 -11.07
N TRP A 286 -8.09 7.28 -12.11
CA TRP A 286 -8.41 5.87 -12.31
C TRP A 286 -8.79 5.62 -13.78
N ASP A 287 -8.35 4.49 -14.30
CA ASP A 287 -8.61 4.04 -15.67
C ASP A 287 -10.06 3.61 -15.92
N ARG A 288 -10.86 3.43 -14.85
CA ARG A 288 -12.23 2.87 -14.86
C ARG A 288 -13.23 3.70 -14.08
N MET A 289 -13.20 5.02 -14.19
CA MET A 289 -14.13 5.89 -13.47
C MET A 289 -15.59 5.58 -13.81
N ASN A 290 -16.45 5.74 -12.80
CA ASN A 290 -17.88 5.50 -12.94
C ASN A 290 -18.59 6.61 -13.73
N ASP A 291 -19.74 6.28 -14.32
CA ASP A 291 -20.52 7.18 -15.17
C ASP A 291 -21.01 8.45 -14.45
N HIS A 292 -21.27 8.34 -13.13
CA HIS A 292 -21.71 9.49 -12.33
C HIS A 292 -20.65 10.58 -12.28
N PHE A 293 -19.41 10.20 -11.93
CA PHE A 293 -18.27 11.14 -11.94
C PHE A 293 -18.03 11.72 -13.34
N MET A 294 -18.01 10.87 -14.39
CA MET A 294 -17.74 11.30 -15.75
C MET A 294 -18.82 12.26 -16.26
N THR A 295 -20.08 12.02 -15.91
CA THR A 295 -21.19 12.89 -16.28
C THR A 295 -21.08 14.26 -15.59
N LYS A 296 -20.78 14.29 -14.28
CA LYS A 296 -20.57 15.54 -13.53
C LYS A 296 -19.38 16.32 -14.07
N LEU A 297 -18.26 15.63 -14.34
CA LEU A 297 -17.06 16.26 -14.92
C LEU A 297 -17.34 16.88 -16.30
N GLY A 298 -18.03 16.15 -17.17
CA GLY A 298 -18.39 16.65 -18.51
C GLY A 298 -19.32 17.85 -18.46
N ARG A 299 -20.27 17.86 -17.52
CA ARG A 299 -21.20 18.99 -17.31
C ARG A 299 -20.45 20.22 -16.79
N GLU A 300 -19.58 20.04 -15.77
CA GLU A 300 -18.85 21.13 -15.14
C GLU A 300 -17.94 21.87 -16.12
N PHE A 301 -17.26 21.14 -17.00
CA PHE A 301 -16.28 21.71 -17.92
C PHE A 301 -16.72 21.79 -19.38
N GLY A 302 -17.97 21.45 -19.68
CA GLY A 302 -18.55 21.59 -21.02
C GLY A 302 -17.89 20.73 -22.11
N PHE A 303 -17.50 19.47 -21.78
CA PHE A 303 -16.93 18.54 -22.75
C PHE A 303 -17.46 17.12 -22.57
N SER A 304 -17.21 16.23 -23.54
CA SER A 304 -17.56 14.81 -23.47
C SER A 304 -16.32 14.00 -23.07
N PRO A 305 -16.21 13.52 -21.82
CA PRO A 305 -15.09 12.68 -21.41
C PRO A 305 -15.10 11.33 -22.13
N PRO A 306 -13.94 10.71 -22.40
CA PRO A 306 -13.90 9.36 -22.96
C PRO A 306 -14.50 8.36 -21.95
N MET A 307 -15.39 7.48 -22.42
CA MET A 307 -16.09 6.49 -21.56
C MET A 307 -15.44 5.10 -21.61
N GLU A 308 -14.52 4.86 -22.55
CA GLU A 308 -13.78 3.61 -22.63
C GLU A 308 -12.77 3.49 -21.48
N HIS A 309 -12.58 2.26 -20.99
CA HIS A 309 -11.55 2.00 -19.98
C HIS A 309 -10.17 2.30 -20.53
N GLY A 310 -9.34 2.88 -19.70
CA GLY A 310 -7.92 3.09 -19.98
C GLY A 310 -7.07 1.88 -19.61
N THR A 311 -5.77 2.13 -19.38
CA THR A 311 -4.80 1.12 -18.97
C THR A 311 -4.33 1.39 -17.54
N ASP A 312 -4.23 0.33 -16.73
CA ASP A 312 -3.55 0.36 -15.43
C ASP A 312 -2.01 0.38 -15.60
N SER A 313 -1.27 0.35 -14.49
CA SER A 313 0.20 0.42 -14.54
C SER A 313 0.86 -0.77 -15.26
N VAL A 314 0.36 -1.99 -15.08
CA VAL A 314 0.90 -3.20 -15.73
C VAL A 314 0.55 -3.21 -17.21
N GLU A 315 -0.69 -2.90 -17.55
CA GLU A 315 -1.16 -2.79 -18.93
C GLU A 315 -0.43 -1.67 -19.67
N THR A 316 -0.20 -0.53 -19.03
CA THR A 316 0.59 0.59 -19.58
C THR A 316 2.01 0.15 -19.93
N ILE A 317 2.71 -0.56 -19.02
CA ILE A 317 4.07 -1.06 -19.29
C ILE A 317 4.07 -2.02 -20.48
N LYS A 318 3.10 -2.94 -20.55
CA LYS A 318 2.95 -3.85 -21.70
C LYS A 318 2.68 -3.10 -22.99
N ALA A 319 1.76 -2.14 -22.97
CA ALA A 319 1.42 -1.32 -24.12
C ALA A 319 2.61 -0.43 -24.61
N MET A 320 3.42 0.10 -23.69
CA MET A 320 4.68 0.77 -24.03
C MET A 320 5.67 -0.19 -24.70
N ARG A 321 5.81 -1.41 -24.15
CA ARG A 321 6.69 -2.43 -24.72
C ARG A 321 6.30 -2.86 -26.13
N GLU A 322 5.00 -2.89 -26.41
CA GLU A 322 4.41 -3.19 -27.71
C GLU A 322 4.38 -2.00 -28.68
N GLY A 323 4.78 -0.80 -28.23
CA GLY A 323 4.76 0.43 -29.03
C GLY A 323 3.35 1.02 -29.25
N LYS A 324 2.33 0.55 -28.54
CA LYS A 324 0.96 1.10 -28.55
C LYS A 324 0.91 2.43 -27.80
N ILE A 325 1.55 2.50 -26.63
CA ILE A 325 1.78 3.75 -25.90
C ILE A 325 3.19 4.24 -26.26
N ARG A 326 3.25 5.47 -26.79
CA ARG A 326 4.48 6.11 -27.29
C ARG A 326 4.84 7.39 -26.54
N PHE A 327 3.92 7.90 -25.75
CA PHE A 327 4.11 9.06 -24.88
C PHE A 327 3.80 8.65 -23.43
N PHE A 328 4.78 8.82 -22.56
CA PHE A 328 4.62 8.59 -21.13
C PHE A 328 4.89 9.89 -20.37
N PHE A 329 3.93 10.33 -19.58
CA PHE A 329 4.05 11.46 -18.68
C PHE A 329 3.89 10.98 -17.23
N GLY A 330 4.91 11.19 -16.40
CA GLY A 330 4.91 10.81 -14.99
C GLY A 330 4.83 12.05 -14.08
N LEU A 331 3.71 12.21 -13.38
CA LEU A 331 3.56 13.22 -12.33
C LEU A 331 4.05 12.65 -11.00
N GLY A 332 5.32 12.93 -10.68
CA GLY A 332 6.01 12.39 -9.52
C GLY A 332 6.41 10.90 -9.65
N GLY A 333 6.92 10.37 -8.57
CA GLY A 333 7.29 8.96 -8.44
C GLY A 333 8.63 8.57 -9.05
N ASN A 334 9.01 7.32 -8.80
CA ASN A 334 10.19 6.66 -9.37
C ASN A 334 9.70 5.41 -10.10
N PHE A 335 9.05 5.60 -11.25
CA PHE A 335 8.28 4.58 -11.96
C PHE A 335 9.11 3.31 -12.20
N LEU A 336 10.31 3.44 -12.76
CA LEU A 336 11.18 2.30 -13.08
C LEU A 336 11.53 1.44 -11.85
N SER A 337 11.81 2.07 -10.71
CA SER A 337 12.18 1.33 -9.49
C SER A 337 10.96 0.82 -8.71
N ALA A 338 9.81 1.45 -8.89
CA ALA A 338 8.58 1.09 -8.19
C ALA A 338 7.82 -0.08 -8.85
N THR A 339 8.02 -0.29 -10.15
CA THR A 339 7.30 -1.28 -10.95
C THR A 339 8.04 -2.63 -11.00
N PRO A 340 7.33 -3.73 -11.27
CA PRO A 340 7.93 -5.07 -11.40
C PRO A 340 8.77 -5.20 -12.65
N ASP A 341 9.52 -6.30 -12.76
CA ASP A 341 10.27 -6.69 -13.96
C ASP A 341 11.13 -5.54 -14.51
N THR A 342 12.11 -5.11 -13.70
CA THR A 342 12.89 -3.88 -13.94
C THR A 342 13.45 -3.78 -15.37
N GLU A 343 13.93 -4.90 -15.94
CA GLU A 343 14.46 -4.90 -17.31
C GLU A 343 13.37 -4.75 -18.37
N TYR A 344 12.25 -5.43 -18.18
CA TYR A 344 11.10 -5.32 -19.09
C TYR A 344 10.56 -3.88 -19.10
N THR A 345 10.39 -3.31 -17.90
CA THR A 345 9.92 -1.93 -17.74
C THR A 345 10.92 -0.91 -18.32
N ALA A 346 12.23 -1.12 -18.12
CA ALA A 346 13.25 -0.26 -18.72
C ALA A 346 13.15 -0.24 -20.25
N ARG A 347 13.03 -1.40 -20.87
CA ARG A 347 12.86 -1.51 -22.34
C ARG A 347 11.53 -0.92 -22.81
N ALA A 348 10.47 -1.02 -22.02
CA ALA A 348 9.19 -0.39 -22.30
C ALA A 348 9.30 1.15 -22.33
N MET A 349 9.98 1.75 -21.34
CA MET A 349 10.25 3.19 -21.31
C MET A 349 11.11 3.66 -22.48
N GLN A 350 12.17 2.91 -22.83
CA GLN A 350 13.04 3.21 -23.97
C GLN A 350 12.31 3.15 -25.32
N ASN A 351 11.24 2.36 -25.41
CA ASN A 351 10.44 2.24 -26.61
C ASN A 351 9.46 3.42 -26.84
N CYS A 352 9.33 4.30 -25.84
CA CYS A 352 8.54 5.52 -26.00
C CYS A 352 9.25 6.54 -26.89
N ARG A 353 8.48 7.32 -27.66
CA ARG A 353 9.01 8.48 -28.38
C ARG A 353 9.30 9.64 -27.43
N LEU A 354 8.48 9.82 -26.40
CA LEU A 354 8.64 10.87 -25.41
C LEU A 354 8.35 10.34 -24.01
N THR A 355 9.30 10.58 -23.10
CA THR A 355 9.10 10.43 -21.67
C THR A 355 9.25 11.79 -21.00
N ALA A 356 8.26 12.20 -20.22
CA ALA A 356 8.30 13.44 -19.46
C ALA A 356 8.04 13.13 -17.97
N HIS A 357 8.86 13.68 -17.09
CA HIS A 357 8.76 13.46 -15.66
C HIS A 357 8.73 14.77 -14.89
N VAL A 358 7.72 14.95 -14.04
CA VAL A 358 7.68 15.99 -13.01
C VAL A 358 8.26 15.40 -11.74
N SER A 359 9.28 16.01 -11.16
CA SER A 359 9.97 15.46 -10.01
C SER A 359 10.62 16.52 -9.12
N THR A 360 10.60 16.28 -7.82
CA THR A 360 11.33 17.11 -6.84
C THR A 360 12.83 16.80 -6.80
N LYS A 361 13.24 15.61 -7.23
CA LYS A 361 14.65 15.20 -7.35
C LYS A 361 14.82 14.08 -8.38
N LEU A 362 16.03 13.95 -8.91
CA LEU A 362 16.36 12.90 -9.88
C LEU A 362 16.29 11.50 -9.28
N ASN A 363 15.88 10.54 -10.09
CA ASN A 363 15.81 9.12 -9.76
C ASN A 363 16.12 8.25 -10.99
N ARG A 364 16.03 6.93 -10.87
CA ARG A 364 16.38 5.98 -11.94
C ARG A 364 15.56 6.16 -13.23
N SER A 365 14.31 6.61 -13.14
CA SER A 365 13.47 6.82 -14.32
C SER A 365 14.02 7.93 -15.25
N HIS A 366 14.82 8.85 -14.72
CA HIS A 366 15.45 9.91 -15.52
C HIS A 366 16.69 9.44 -16.30
N LEU A 367 17.21 8.25 -15.99
CA LEU A 367 18.35 7.64 -16.69
C LEU A 367 17.90 6.68 -17.81
N ILE A 368 16.65 6.25 -17.78
CA ILE A 368 16.06 5.31 -18.75
C ILE A 368 14.89 6.01 -19.40
N THR A 369 15.11 6.57 -20.57
CA THR A 369 14.18 7.48 -21.24
C THR A 369 13.84 7.00 -22.65
N GLY A 370 12.77 7.53 -23.22
CA GLY A 370 12.46 7.42 -24.63
C GLY A 370 13.42 8.21 -25.52
N GLU A 371 13.08 8.33 -26.81
CA GLU A 371 13.88 9.09 -27.80
C GLU A 371 14.05 10.56 -27.38
N ILE A 372 12.99 11.15 -26.84
CA ILE A 372 12.96 12.50 -26.27
C ILE A 372 12.66 12.40 -24.80
N ALA A 373 13.44 13.10 -23.97
CA ALA A 373 13.27 13.13 -22.53
C ALA A 373 13.06 14.56 -22.04
N LEU A 374 12.04 14.75 -21.20
CA LEU A 374 11.79 16.01 -20.49
C LEU A 374 11.83 15.76 -19.00
N ILE A 375 12.56 16.58 -18.26
CA ILE A 375 12.58 16.60 -16.81
C ILE A 375 12.09 17.98 -16.39
N LEU A 376 10.96 17.99 -15.67
CA LEU A 376 10.29 19.19 -15.18
C LEU A 376 10.45 19.24 -13.66
N PRO A 377 11.44 20.00 -13.14
CA PRO A 377 11.61 20.10 -11.70
C PRO A 377 10.44 20.88 -11.07
N CYS A 378 9.93 20.36 -9.96
CA CYS A 378 8.79 20.98 -9.27
C CYS A 378 9.12 21.32 -7.80
N LEU A 379 8.29 22.19 -7.21
CA LEU A 379 8.32 22.50 -5.79
C LEU A 379 8.09 21.22 -4.96
N GLY A 380 8.85 21.09 -3.89
CA GLY A 380 8.55 20.13 -2.83
C GLY A 380 7.38 20.63 -1.98
N ARG A 381 6.62 19.73 -1.37
CA ARG A 381 5.47 20.08 -0.54
C ARG A 381 5.83 20.92 0.70
N SER A 382 7.08 20.91 1.14
CA SER A 382 7.62 21.73 2.22
C SER A 382 7.96 23.16 1.79
N GLU A 383 8.03 23.45 0.49
CA GLU A 383 8.38 24.76 -0.06
C GLU A 383 7.13 25.62 -0.27
N ILE A 384 7.29 26.94 -0.11
CA ILE A 384 6.21 27.90 -0.31
C ILE A 384 5.83 27.92 -1.80
N ASP A 385 4.56 27.65 -2.08
CA ASP A 385 3.97 27.79 -3.40
C ASP A 385 3.27 29.15 -3.48
N ARG A 386 3.84 30.08 -4.25
CA ARG A 386 3.30 31.43 -4.44
C ARG A 386 2.79 31.60 -5.85
N GLN A 387 1.49 31.83 -5.97
CA GLN A 387 0.81 32.09 -7.24
C GLN A 387 0.29 33.53 -7.27
N GLU A 388 -0.44 33.89 -8.31
CA GLU A 388 -0.96 35.26 -8.49
C GLU A 388 -1.83 35.73 -7.32
N SER A 389 -2.65 34.86 -6.75
CA SER A 389 -3.51 35.16 -5.58
C SER A 389 -2.78 35.11 -4.23
N GLY A 390 -1.48 34.85 -4.21
CA GLY A 390 -0.66 34.73 -3.01
C GLY A 390 -0.21 33.31 -2.69
N ASP A 391 0.16 33.08 -1.42
CA ASP A 391 0.66 31.78 -0.96
C ASP A 391 -0.46 30.75 -0.94
N GLN A 392 -0.24 29.64 -1.64
CA GLN A 392 -1.21 28.56 -1.79
C GLN A 392 -1.00 27.46 -0.74
N PHE A 393 -2.03 26.64 -0.56
CA PHE A 393 -1.96 25.36 0.11
C PHE A 393 -2.69 24.31 -0.75
N VAL A 394 -2.35 23.08 -0.54
CA VAL A 394 -2.98 21.92 -1.20
C VAL A 394 -3.59 21.00 -0.15
N THR A 395 -4.38 20.02 -0.59
CA THR A 395 -5.05 19.08 0.30
C THR A 395 -4.68 17.64 -0.05
N VAL A 396 -4.83 16.74 0.93
CA VAL A 396 -4.65 15.28 0.78
C VAL A 396 -5.74 14.55 1.54
N GLU A 397 -6.09 13.34 1.07
CA GLU A 397 -6.98 12.41 1.76
C GLU A 397 -6.18 11.26 2.36
N ASP A 398 -6.25 11.06 3.66
CA ASP A 398 -5.58 9.95 4.33
C ASP A 398 -6.39 8.63 4.28
N SER A 399 -5.84 7.57 4.91
CA SER A 399 -6.45 6.23 4.90
C SER A 399 -7.80 6.13 5.59
N MET A 400 -8.13 7.07 6.49
CA MET A 400 -9.42 7.15 7.21
C MET A 400 -10.44 8.02 6.46
N GLY A 401 -10.04 8.64 5.34
CA GLY A 401 -10.90 9.56 4.59
C GLY A 401 -10.94 10.95 5.18
N ILE A 402 -9.91 11.35 5.93
CA ILE A 402 -9.76 12.72 6.43
C ILE A 402 -9.10 13.56 5.34
N ILE A 403 -9.69 14.71 5.06
CA ILE A 403 -9.11 15.74 4.21
C ILE A 403 -8.24 16.65 5.07
N ASN A 404 -6.94 16.67 4.76
CA ASN A 404 -5.93 17.42 5.50
C ASN A 404 -5.33 18.52 4.61
N PRO A 405 -5.15 19.76 5.12
CA PRO A 405 -4.42 20.80 4.40
C PRO A 405 -2.90 20.57 4.51
N SER A 406 -2.18 20.95 3.47
CA SER A 406 -0.71 20.90 3.42
C SER A 406 -0.16 22.20 2.84
N ARG A 407 0.63 22.91 3.64
CA ARG A 407 1.26 24.18 3.26
C ARG A 407 2.76 24.11 3.48
N GLY A 408 3.54 24.53 2.49
CA GLY A 408 4.98 24.67 2.62
C GLY A 408 5.37 25.96 3.35
N HIS A 409 6.50 25.92 4.05
CA HIS A 409 7.04 27.03 4.82
C HIS A 409 8.49 27.36 4.46
N LEU A 410 9.15 26.53 3.68
CA LEU A 410 10.54 26.71 3.26
C LEU A 410 10.62 27.56 2.00
N LYS A 411 11.67 28.37 1.90
CA LYS A 411 11.98 29.06 0.66
C LYS A 411 12.25 28.03 -0.44
N PRO A 412 11.66 28.20 -1.65
CA PRO A 412 11.96 27.34 -2.78
C PRO A 412 13.47 27.26 -3.08
N ALA A 413 13.95 26.07 -3.45
CA ALA A 413 15.34 25.85 -3.81
C ALA A 413 15.76 26.66 -5.05
N SER A 414 14.80 27.02 -5.91
CA SER A 414 15.00 27.89 -7.07
C SER A 414 13.71 28.64 -7.41
N GLU A 415 13.83 29.88 -7.88
CA GLU A 415 12.72 30.68 -8.40
C GLU A 415 12.10 30.14 -9.69
N HIS A 416 12.81 29.24 -10.37
CA HIS A 416 12.33 28.61 -11.60
C HIS A 416 11.45 27.38 -11.36
N LEU A 417 11.37 26.88 -10.12
CA LEU A 417 10.49 25.78 -9.78
C LEU A 417 9.02 26.20 -9.89
N ARG A 418 8.20 25.28 -10.37
CA ARG A 418 6.75 25.43 -10.45
C ARG A 418 6.09 24.34 -9.62
N SER A 419 4.91 24.62 -9.09
CA SER A 419 4.10 23.60 -8.43
C SER A 419 3.50 22.61 -9.42
N GLU A 420 3.11 21.43 -8.94
CA GLU A 420 2.45 20.40 -9.74
C GLU A 420 1.18 20.93 -10.42
N PRO A 421 0.24 21.64 -9.74
CA PRO A 421 -0.93 22.24 -10.41
C PRO A 421 -0.54 23.23 -11.52
N ALA A 422 0.45 24.09 -11.29
CA ALA A 422 0.89 25.08 -12.28
C ALA A 422 1.57 24.40 -13.50
N ILE A 423 2.34 23.34 -13.30
CA ILE A 423 2.93 22.54 -14.39
C ILE A 423 1.82 21.88 -15.22
N VAL A 424 0.84 21.26 -14.58
CA VAL A 424 -0.28 20.60 -15.25
C VAL A 424 -1.10 21.60 -16.04
N ALA A 425 -1.42 22.75 -15.46
CA ALA A 425 -2.16 23.82 -16.14
C ALA A 425 -1.42 24.34 -17.37
N GLY A 426 -0.13 24.65 -17.24
CA GLY A 426 0.69 25.10 -18.35
C GLY A 426 0.83 24.05 -19.46
N LEU A 427 0.93 22.76 -19.10
CA LEU A 427 0.95 21.67 -20.07
C LEU A 427 -0.39 21.53 -20.80
N ALA A 428 -1.50 21.67 -20.08
CA ALA A 428 -2.84 21.61 -20.65
C ALA A 428 -3.07 22.76 -21.65
N GLU A 429 -2.73 24.00 -21.30
CA GLU A 429 -2.79 25.14 -22.22
C GLU A 429 -1.97 24.91 -23.49
N ALA A 430 -0.70 24.52 -23.33
CA ALA A 430 0.20 24.31 -24.45
C ALA A 430 -0.25 23.16 -25.37
N THR A 431 -0.89 22.14 -24.80
CA THR A 431 -1.28 20.92 -25.55
C THR A 431 -2.67 21.05 -26.17
N LEU A 432 -3.64 21.58 -25.42
CA LEU A 432 -5.04 21.64 -25.84
C LEU A 432 -5.33 22.88 -26.68
N GLY A 433 -4.71 24.03 -26.35
CA GLY A 433 -4.93 25.30 -27.06
C GLY A 433 -6.42 25.63 -27.13
N ALA A 434 -6.92 25.89 -28.35
CA ALA A 434 -8.33 26.24 -28.59
C ALA A 434 -9.31 25.06 -28.40
N ARG A 435 -8.85 23.85 -28.07
CA ARG A 435 -9.72 22.69 -27.82
C ARG A 435 -10.27 22.66 -26.40
N THR A 436 -9.84 23.57 -25.54
CA THR A 436 -10.32 23.64 -24.14
C THR A 436 -10.99 24.97 -23.87
N THR A 437 -12.05 24.93 -23.05
CA THR A 437 -12.72 26.11 -22.49
C THR A 437 -12.35 26.35 -21.03
N VAL A 438 -11.51 25.47 -20.45
CA VAL A 438 -11.07 25.57 -19.06
C VAL A 438 -10.09 26.72 -18.90
N ASP A 439 -10.32 27.58 -17.91
CA ASP A 439 -9.40 28.64 -17.51
C ASP A 439 -8.21 28.07 -16.71
N TRP A 440 -7.32 27.36 -17.39
CA TRP A 440 -6.15 26.72 -16.79
C TRP A 440 -5.25 27.71 -16.05
N LYS A 441 -5.12 28.96 -16.57
CA LYS A 441 -4.36 30.02 -15.88
C LYS A 441 -5.02 30.44 -14.58
N GLY A 442 -6.34 30.64 -14.59
CA GLY A 442 -7.10 30.98 -13.41
C GLY A 442 -7.06 29.88 -12.35
N LEU A 443 -7.08 28.58 -12.75
CA LEU A 443 -6.90 27.46 -11.85
C LEU A 443 -5.51 27.46 -11.19
N ALA A 444 -4.45 27.72 -11.96
CA ALA A 444 -3.08 27.81 -11.43
C ALA A 444 -2.88 29.06 -10.55
N ALA A 445 -3.53 30.18 -10.89
CA ALA A 445 -3.42 31.45 -10.15
C ALA A 445 -4.02 31.38 -8.73
N ASN A 446 -5.05 30.55 -8.53
CA ASN A 446 -5.75 30.38 -7.26
C ASN A 446 -6.34 28.99 -7.11
N TYR A 447 -5.83 28.19 -6.16
CA TYR A 447 -6.27 26.82 -5.94
C TYR A 447 -7.66 26.70 -5.31
N ASP A 448 -8.22 27.80 -4.76
CA ASP A 448 -9.62 27.81 -4.35
C ASP A 448 -10.55 27.51 -5.51
N ARG A 449 -10.24 28.00 -6.72
CA ARG A 449 -11.02 27.71 -7.92
C ARG A 449 -10.99 26.23 -8.29
N ILE A 450 -9.86 25.54 -8.05
CA ILE A 450 -9.77 24.10 -8.25
C ILE A 450 -10.71 23.39 -7.27
N ARG A 451 -10.71 23.81 -6.00
CA ARG A 451 -11.57 23.22 -4.96
C ARG A 451 -13.06 23.50 -5.20
N ASP A 452 -13.42 24.65 -5.75
CA ASP A 452 -14.80 24.94 -6.18
C ASP A 452 -15.27 23.94 -7.25
N HIS A 453 -14.42 23.61 -8.24
CA HIS A 453 -14.72 22.58 -9.23
C HIS A 453 -14.76 21.17 -8.63
N ILE A 454 -13.88 20.85 -7.68
CA ILE A 454 -13.92 19.57 -6.96
C ILE A 454 -15.27 19.41 -6.24
N GLU A 455 -15.75 20.46 -5.56
CA GLU A 455 -17.06 20.49 -4.88
C GLU A 455 -18.20 20.16 -5.84
N HIS A 456 -18.19 20.71 -7.05
CA HIS A 456 -19.25 20.48 -8.04
C HIS A 456 -19.21 19.06 -8.64
N VAL A 457 -18.03 18.45 -8.75
CA VAL A 457 -17.84 17.15 -9.42
C VAL A 457 -17.90 15.97 -8.45
N ILE A 458 -17.41 16.12 -7.21
CA ILE A 458 -17.20 15.02 -6.27
C ILE A 458 -18.09 15.17 -5.04
N ASP A 459 -18.96 14.18 -4.80
CA ASP A 459 -19.85 14.18 -3.64
C ASP A 459 -19.05 14.11 -2.32
N GLY A 460 -19.49 14.84 -1.30
CA GLY A 460 -18.86 14.93 0.02
C GLY A 460 -17.89 16.09 0.19
N PHE A 461 -17.68 16.89 -0.85
CA PHE A 461 -16.83 18.10 -0.81
C PHE A 461 -17.63 19.40 -0.76
N GLU A 462 -18.91 19.36 -0.40
CA GLU A 462 -19.76 20.57 -0.29
C GLU A 462 -19.10 21.59 0.66
N ASN A 463 -19.07 22.87 0.26
CA ASN A 463 -18.42 23.98 0.97
C ASN A 463 -16.91 23.70 1.24
N PHE A 464 -16.22 23.14 0.27
CA PHE A 464 -14.85 22.63 0.44
C PHE A 464 -13.89 23.70 0.97
N ASN A 465 -13.86 24.88 0.35
CA ASN A 465 -12.95 25.96 0.71
C ASN A 465 -13.19 26.48 2.12
N GLU A 466 -14.42 26.55 2.58
CA GLU A 466 -14.78 26.99 3.93
C GLU A 466 -14.36 25.93 4.96
N ARG A 467 -14.80 24.69 4.75
CA ARG A 467 -14.54 23.57 5.66
C ARG A 467 -13.05 23.35 5.91
N ILE A 468 -12.24 23.35 4.85
CA ILE A 468 -10.80 23.05 4.97
C ILE A 468 -10.02 24.20 5.63
N ARG A 469 -10.54 25.41 5.61
CA ARG A 469 -9.96 26.53 6.33
C ARG A 469 -10.31 26.54 7.81
N GLU A 470 -11.48 26.02 8.15
CA GLU A 470 -11.91 25.90 9.55
C GLU A 470 -11.22 24.73 10.24
N ASN A 471 -11.26 23.54 9.64
CA ASN A 471 -10.67 22.34 10.22
C ASN A 471 -10.52 21.23 9.17
N VAL A 472 -9.78 20.16 9.52
CA VAL A 472 -9.82 18.89 8.82
C VAL A 472 -11.22 18.27 8.92
N PHE A 473 -11.62 17.46 7.93
CA PHE A 473 -12.94 16.84 7.96
C PHE A 473 -12.91 15.44 7.32
N TYR A 474 -13.80 14.58 7.80
CA TYR A 474 -14.03 13.25 7.21
C TYR A 474 -14.94 13.34 6.00
N LEU A 475 -14.60 12.60 4.95
CA LEU A 475 -15.53 12.33 3.85
C LEU A 475 -16.65 11.39 4.35
N PRO A 476 -17.88 11.52 3.82
CA PRO A 476 -18.97 10.60 4.12
C PRO A 476 -18.60 9.15 3.76
N ASN A 477 -19.02 8.21 4.61
CA ASN A 477 -18.84 6.78 4.38
C ASN A 477 -20.11 6.05 4.81
N GLU A 478 -20.98 5.72 3.86
CA GLU A 478 -22.29 5.13 4.12
C GLU A 478 -22.21 3.81 4.90
N ALA A 479 -21.16 2.99 4.67
CA ALA A 479 -20.97 1.73 5.39
C ALA A 479 -20.58 1.97 6.86
N ARG A 480 -19.71 2.95 7.12
CA ARG A 480 -19.29 3.36 8.47
C ARG A 480 -20.42 4.08 9.21
N ASP A 481 -21.03 5.07 8.55
CA ASP A 481 -21.89 6.05 9.22
C ASP A 481 -23.34 5.54 9.38
N ARG A 482 -23.81 4.63 8.48
CA ARG A 482 -25.22 4.23 8.38
C ARG A 482 -25.45 2.74 8.16
N ARG A 483 -24.39 1.91 8.07
CA ARG A 483 -24.46 0.48 7.67
C ARG A 483 -25.20 0.28 6.35
N LYS A 484 -25.03 1.20 5.41
CA LYS A 484 -25.61 1.13 4.08
C LYS A 484 -24.54 0.69 3.08
N PHE A 485 -24.79 -0.42 2.40
CA PHE A 485 -23.84 -1.09 1.54
C PHE A 485 -24.22 -0.93 0.07
N ASN A 486 -23.50 -0.08 -0.66
CA ASN A 486 -23.80 0.30 -2.05
C ASN A 486 -23.17 -0.67 -3.07
N ASN A 487 -23.33 -1.97 -2.87
CA ASN A 487 -22.75 -3.04 -3.70
C ASN A 487 -23.76 -3.73 -4.65
N GLY A 488 -24.89 -3.09 -4.89
CA GLY A 488 -25.94 -3.61 -5.79
C GLY A 488 -26.98 -4.50 -5.11
N ILE A 489 -26.66 -5.14 -3.97
CA ILE A 489 -27.60 -5.95 -3.19
C ILE A 489 -28.09 -5.27 -1.90
N GLY A 490 -27.47 -4.16 -1.51
CA GLY A 490 -27.84 -3.39 -0.32
C GLY A 490 -27.44 -4.02 1.01
N LYS A 491 -26.73 -5.15 1.01
CA LYS A 491 -26.24 -5.88 2.17
C LYS A 491 -24.74 -6.16 2.05
N ALA A 492 -24.04 -6.23 3.18
CA ALA A 492 -22.67 -6.71 3.20
C ALA A 492 -22.61 -8.19 2.81
N LYS A 493 -21.62 -8.57 2.01
CA LYS A 493 -21.58 -9.88 1.39
C LYS A 493 -20.50 -10.76 2.00
N PHE A 494 -20.89 -11.95 2.46
CA PHE A 494 -19.95 -13.04 2.70
C PHE A 494 -19.49 -13.62 1.37
N ILE A 495 -18.18 -13.75 1.19
CA ILE A 495 -17.59 -14.21 -0.06
C ILE A 495 -16.72 -15.44 0.20
N ILE A 496 -17.01 -16.52 -0.52
CA ILE A 496 -16.31 -17.79 -0.38
C ILE A 496 -15.11 -17.82 -1.34
N SER A 497 -13.96 -18.20 -0.82
CA SER A 497 -12.72 -18.39 -1.59
C SER A 497 -11.95 -19.60 -1.06
N GLU A 498 -11.20 -20.26 -1.95
CA GLU A 498 -10.38 -21.40 -1.59
C GLU A 498 -8.99 -20.99 -1.10
N ILE A 499 -8.44 -21.74 -0.14
CA ILE A 499 -7.08 -21.55 0.35
C ILE A 499 -6.10 -22.15 -0.65
N ASP A 500 -5.11 -21.38 -1.08
CA ASP A 500 -3.95 -21.86 -1.83
C ASP A 500 -2.77 -22.06 -0.85
N PRO A 501 -2.36 -23.29 -0.55
CA PRO A 501 -1.29 -23.55 0.41
C PRO A 501 0.11 -23.23 -0.13
N HIS A 502 0.28 -22.85 -1.40
CA HIS A 502 1.57 -22.59 -2.04
C HIS A 502 2.56 -23.75 -1.82
N ASP A 503 2.24 -24.93 -2.32
CA ASP A 503 3.14 -26.06 -2.27
C ASP A 503 4.39 -25.79 -3.13
N LEU A 504 5.56 -26.00 -2.53
CA LEU A 504 6.86 -25.71 -3.14
C LEU A 504 7.56 -27.02 -3.50
N GLU A 505 8.25 -27.04 -4.62
CA GLU A 505 9.15 -28.12 -4.98
C GLU A 505 10.42 -28.14 -4.10
N PRO A 506 11.09 -29.26 -3.93
CA PRO A 506 12.36 -29.33 -3.19
C PRO A 506 13.39 -28.31 -3.70
N GLY A 507 13.97 -27.54 -2.79
CA GLY A 507 14.95 -26.49 -3.11
C GLY A 507 14.35 -25.15 -3.50
N GLN A 508 13.02 -25.03 -3.57
CA GLN A 508 12.33 -23.77 -3.74
C GLN A 508 12.03 -23.09 -2.41
N TYR A 509 11.98 -21.77 -2.45
CA TYR A 509 11.61 -20.89 -1.34
C TYR A 509 10.53 -19.91 -1.78
N LEU A 510 9.63 -19.56 -0.85
CA LEU A 510 8.66 -18.50 -1.05
C LEU A 510 9.26 -17.17 -0.58
N MET A 511 9.57 -16.30 -1.54
CA MET A 511 10.20 -15.01 -1.27
C MET A 511 9.17 -13.89 -1.17
N MET A 512 9.31 -13.05 -0.16
CA MET A 512 8.62 -11.75 -0.05
C MET A 512 9.58 -10.58 -0.16
N THR A 513 9.15 -9.48 -0.78
CA THR A 513 9.87 -8.22 -0.70
C THR A 513 9.54 -7.48 0.60
N VAL A 514 10.53 -6.83 1.20
CA VAL A 514 10.35 -6.01 2.41
C VAL A 514 10.96 -4.63 2.24
N ARG A 515 10.53 -3.66 3.05
CA ARG A 515 11.19 -2.35 3.16
C ARG A 515 12.26 -2.41 4.25
N SER A 516 13.38 -1.70 4.05
CA SER A 516 14.30 -1.43 5.16
C SER A 516 13.69 -0.41 6.12
N HIS A 517 14.21 -0.32 7.34
CA HIS A 517 13.88 0.79 8.23
C HIS A 517 14.36 2.11 7.61
N ASP A 518 13.70 3.20 7.96
CA ASP A 518 13.94 4.54 7.41
C ASP A 518 13.75 4.63 5.88
N GLN A 519 13.05 3.67 5.27
CA GLN A 519 12.70 3.67 3.86
C GLN A 519 11.31 4.24 3.62
N PHE A 520 11.24 5.27 2.77
CA PHE A 520 9.99 5.80 2.25
C PHE A 520 9.85 5.42 0.76
N ASN A 521 9.14 4.33 0.50
CA ASN A 521 8.96 3.70 -0.83
C ASN A 521 10.27 3.58 -1.61
N THR A 522 10.36 4.17 -2.82
CA THR A 522 11.58 4.23 -3.64
C THR A 522 12.19 5.64 -3.67
N THR A 523 11.68 6.54 -2.83
CA THR A 523 12.11 7.95 -2.81
C THR A 523 13.29 8.17 -1.87
N ILE A 524 13.21 7.62 -0.66
CA ILE A 524 14.23 7.74 0.38
C ILE A 524 14.53 6.36 0.91
N TYR A 525 15.79 5.94 0.87
CA TYR A 525 16.30 4.76 1.54
C TYR A 525 17.83 4.83 1.63
N GLY A 526 18.35 4.29 2.72
CA GLY A 526 19.79 4.20 2.97
C GLY A 526 20.31 2.78 2.74
N LEU A 527 21.62 2.61 2.94
CA LEU A 527 22.29 1.32 2.85
C LEU A 527 22.32 0.57 4.19
N ASN A 528 21.81 1.20 5.26
CA ASN A 528 21.81 0.64 6.60
C ASN A 528 20.41 0.34 7.06
N ASP A 529 20.20 -0.88 7.56
CA ASP A 529 19.03 -1.29 8.31
C ASP A 529 19.47 -1.83 9.68
N ARG A 530 19.67 -0.91 10.62
CA ARG A 530 20.19 -1.20 11.95
C ARG A 530 19.34 -2.18 12.75
N TYR A 531 18.04 -2.22 12.50
CA TYR A 531 17.09 -3.09 13.20
C TYR A 531 17.17 -4.55 12.73
N ARG A 532 17.60 -4.77 11.49
CA ARG A 532 17.86 -6.11 10.95
C ARG A 532 19.34 -6.46 10.86
N GLY A 533 20.23 -5.60 11.39
CA GLY A 533 21.68 -5.84 11.41
C GLY A 533 22.34 -5.76 10.03
N VAL A 534 21.75 -5.05 9.08
CA VAL A 534 22.30 -4.87 7.72
C VAL A 534 22.97 -3.52 7.62
N TYR A 535 24.21 -3.49 7.14
CA TYR A 535 25.03 -2.28 6.98
C TYR A 535 25.69 -2.24 5.60
N ASN A 536 25.76 -1.04 5.02
CA ASN A 536 26.41 -0.73 3.74
C ASN A 536 25.91 -1.56 2.54
N GLY A 537 24.68 -2.07 2.58
CA GLY A 537 24.17 -2.89 1.48
C GLY A 537 22.69 -3.12 1.55
N ARG A 538 22.11 -3.47 0.39
CA ARG A 538 20.70 -3.78 0.26
C ARG A 538 20.43 -5.10 -0.48
N ARG A 539 21.44 -5.65 -1.15
CA ARG A 539 21.32 -6.99 -1.75
C ARG A 539 21.52 -8.05 -0.68
N VAL A 540 20.48 -8.30 0.10
CA VAL A 540 20.47 -9.25 1.21
C VAL A 540 19.27 -10.18 1.04
N VAL A 541 19.45 -11.46 1.27
CA VAL A 541 18.38 -12.44 1.39
C VAL A 541 18.33 -12.93 2.84
N PHE A 542 17.22 -12.64 3.51
CA PHE A 542 16.91 -13.15 4.84
C PHE A 542 16.36 -14.56 4.73
N MET A 543 16.93 -15.50 5.48
CA MET A 543 16.55 -16.92 5.45
C MET A 543 16.46 -17.47 6.87
N ASN A 544 15.61 -18.47 7.06
CA ASN A 544 15.61 -19.23 8.31
C ASN A 544 16.98 -19.89 8.53
N ALA A 545 17.51 -19.85 9.75
CA ALA A 545 18.84 -20.39 10.07
C ALA A 545 18.95 -21.91 9.79
N GLU A 546 17.85 -22.67 9.93
CA GLU A 546 17.83 -24.10 9.59
C GLU A 546 17.87 -24.33 8.08
N ASP A 547 17.18 -23.48 7.30
CA ASP A 547 17.21 -23.56 5.84
C ASP A 547 18.59 -23.19 5.29
N VAL A 548 19.29 -22.23 5.90
CA VAL A 548 20.68 -21.90 5.55
C VAL A 548 21.59 -23.13 5.75
N ARG A 549 21.46 -23.81 6.90
CA ARG A 549 22.23 -25.04 7.16
C ARG A 549 21.84 -26.18 6.21
N ALA A 550 20.56 -26.40 6.00
CA ALA A 550 20.05 -27.48 5.16
C ALA A 550 20.45 -27.32 3.68
N SER A 551 20.58 -26.08 3.21
CA SER A 551 21.03 -25.79 1.83
C SER A 551 22.56 -25.75 1.66
N GLY A 552 23.34 -25.99 2.73
CA GLY A 552 24.81 -25.90 2.71
C GLY A 552 25.36 -24.48 2.55
N LEU A 553 24.51 -23.46 2.74
CA LEU A 553 24.91 -22.06 2.65
C LEU A 553 25.49 -21.55 3.99
N GLN A 554 26.19 -20.43 3.94
CA GLN A 554 26.78 -19.79 5.10
C GLN A 554 26.34 -18.33 5.21
N GLN A 555 26.27 -17.81 6.43
CA GLN A 555 26.04 -16.39 6.68
C GLN A 555 27.11 -15.54 5.96
N GLY A 556 26.66 -14.49 5.26
CA GLY A 556 27.53 -13.60 4.51
C GLY A 556 27.99 -14.15 3.16
N GLN A 557 27.60 -15.37 2.78
CA GLN A 557 27.87 -15.94 1.45
C GLN A 557 27.05 -15.20 0.40
N PHE A 558 27.67 -14.94 -0.76
CA PHE A 558 26.95 -14.39 -1.91
C PHE A 558 26.27 -15.50 -2.70
N VAL A 559 25.01 -15.24 -3.05
CA VAL A 559 24.12 -16.14 -3.79
C VAL A 559 23.43 -15.39 -4.92
N ASP A 560 23.03 -16.13 -5.94
CA ASP A 560 22.14 -15.66 -6.98
C ASP A 560 20.72 -16.23 -6.70
N LEU A 561 19.73 -15.36 -6.83
CA LEU A 561 18.32 -15.68 -6.65
C LEU A 561 17.68 -15.85 -8.04
N THR A 562 17.05 -16.96 -8.29
CA THR A 562 16.34 -17.22 -9.56
C THR A 562 14.86 -17.38 -9.28
N SER A 563 14.02 -16.49 -9.82
CA SER A 563 12.57 -16.64 -9.75
C SER A 563 12.02 -17.51 -10.87
N HIS A 564 10.93 -18.21 -10.57
CA HIS A 564 10.25 -19.12 -11.48
C HIS A 564 8.77 -18.73 -11.62
N TYR A 565 8.33 -18.45 -12.85
CA TYR A 565 6.94 -18.14 -13.11
C TYR A 565 6.52 -18.62 -14.51
N ARG A 566 5.65 -19.64 -14.57
CA ARG A 566 5.08 -20.20 -15.82
C ARG A 566 6.12 -20.49 -16.91
N GLY A 567 7.23 -21.11 -16.52
CA GLY A 567 8.34 -21.45 -17.42
C GLY A 567 9.33 -20.31 -17.69
N GLU A 568 9.06 -19.09 -17.22
CA GLU A 568 10.00 -17.97 -17.28
C GLU A 568 10.88 -17.96 -16.03
N THR A 569 12.14 -17.57 -16.20
CA THR A 569 13.10 -17.36 -15.10
C THR A 569 13.70 -15.97 -15.15
N ARG A 570 13.95 -15.42 -13.96
CA ARG A 570 14.65 -14.13 -13.79
C ARG A 570 15.69 -14.26 -12.70
N VAL A 571 16.85 -13.63 -12.87
CA VAL A 571 17.97 -13.79 -11.96
C VAL A 571 18.35 -12.43 -11.34
N ALA A 572 18.42 -12.42 -10.01
CA ALA A 572 19.01 -11.33 -9.23
C ALA A 572 20.33 -11.82 -8.63
N ARG A 573 21.44 -11.15 -8.99
CA ARG A 573 22.79 -11.60 -8.66
C ARG A 573 23.36 -10.96 -7.42
N HIS A 574 24.26 -11.72 -6.73
CA HIS A 574 25.09 -11.24 -5.63
C HIS A 574 24.30 -10.73 -4.42
N PHE A 575 23.36 -11.53 -3.94
CA PHE A 575 22.67 -11.28 -2.67
C PHE A 575 23.42 -11.96 -1.53
N MET A 576 23.57 -11.28 -0.41
CA MET A 576 24.25 -11.80 0.78
C MET A 576 23.26 -12.57 1.66
N VAL A 577 23.59 -13.78 2.05
CA VAL A 577 22.77 -14.60 2.96
C VAL A 577 22.82 -14.03 4.37
N ALA A 578 21.65 -13.72 4.95
CA ALA A 578 21.49 -13.27 6.32
C ALA A 578 20.50 -14.18 7.06
N PRO A 579 20.97 -15.00 8.03
CA PRO A 579 20.05 -15.75 8.88
C PRO A 579 19.11 -14.81 9.66
N PHE A 580 17.82 -15.12 9.67
CA PHE A 580 16.80 -14.29 10.32
C PHE A 580 15.64 -15.15 10.86
N ASN A 581 14.89 -14.61 11.81
CA ASN A 581 13.71 -15.26 12.33
C ASN A 581 12.52 -15.11 11.35
N ILE A 582 12.43 -16.04 10.41
CA ILE A 582 11.41 -16.16 9.37
C ILE A 582 10.98 -17.63 9.29
N PRO A 583 9.72 -17.96 8.95
CA PRO A 583 9.27 -19.33 8.77
C PRO A 583 10.14 -20.12 7.78
N ARG A 584 10.27 -21.43 8.00
CA ARG A 584 11.01 -22.33 7.11
C ARG A 584 10.40 -22.36 5.70
N GLY A 585 11.26 -22.53 4.70
CA GLY A 585 10.87 -22.48 3.28
C GLY A 585 10.51 -21.08 2.79
N CYS A 586 10.69 -20.03 3.65
CA CYS A 586 10.39 -18.66 3.31
C CYS A 586 11.65 -17.80 3.34
N THR A 587 11.67 -16.76 2.49
CA THR A 587 12.77 -15.79 2.44
C THR A 587 12.23 -14.38 2.31
N ALA A 588 13.06 -13.39 2.66
CA ALA A 588 12.74 -12.00 2.42
C ALA A 588 13.93 -11.25 1.82
N THR A 589 13.65 -10.25 0.98
CA THR A 589 14.69 -9.40 0.41
C THR A 589 14.17 -7.99 0.19
N TYR A 590 15.07 -7.01 0.08
CA TYR A 590 14.65 -5.61 -0.01
C TYR A 590 14.04 -5.25 -1.37
N PHE A 591 13.01 -4.43 -1.29
CA PHE A 591 12.45 -3.65 -2.39
C PHE A 591 13.20 -2.31 -2.46
N PRO A 592 13.64 -1.81 -3.64
CA PRO A 592 13.30 -2.29 -4.98
C PRO A 592 14.29 -3.30 -5.59
N GLU A 593 15.32 -3.72 -4.86
CA GLU A 593 16.40 -4.55 -5.40
C GLU A 593 15.91 -5.88 -5.96
N ALA A 594 14.84 -6.42 -5.38
CA ALA A 594 14.22 -7.67 -5.81
C ALA A 594 13.18 -7.53 -6.94
N ASN A 595 12.87 -6.32 -7.42
CA ASN A 595 11.85 -6.14 -8.46
C ASN A 595 12.18 -6.84 -9.78
N VAL A 596 13.44 -7.06 -10.06
CA VAL A 596 13.89 -7.85 -11.23
C VAL A 596 13.34 -9.28 -11.19
N LEU A 597 13.06 -9.83 -10.02
CA LEU A 597 12.53 -11.19 -9.83
C LEU A 597 11.01 -11.30 -10.03
N VAL A 598 10.31 -10.17 -10.03
CA VAL A 598 8.85 -10.14 -10.13
C VAL A 598 8.44 -10.04 -11.60
N SER A 599 7.87 -11.09 -12.16
CA SER A 599 7.39 -11.08 -13.55
C SER A 599 6.29 -10.05 -13.76
N ILE A 600 6.35 -9.31 -14.87
CA ILE A 600 5.26 -8.42 -15.30
C ILE A 600 3.93 -9.16 -15.54
N ASN A 601 3.98 -10.47 -15.74
CA ASN A 601 2.84 -11.35 -15.93
C ASN A 601 2.31 -11.94 -14.62
N SER A 602 3.04 -11.78 -13.51
CA SER A 602 2.64 -12.26 -12.18
C SER A 602 1.86 -11.18 -11.46
N THR A 603 0.55 -11.21 -11.61
CA THR A 603 -0.37 -10.23 -11.04
C THR A 603 -1.48 -10.89 -10.22
N ALA A 604 -2.02 -10.14 -9.27
CA ALA A 604 -3.14 -10.53 -8.44
C ALA A 604 -4.41 -10.67 -9.28
N ASP A 605 -5.16 -11.71 -9.01
CA ASP A 605 -6.45 -11.94 -9.64
C ASP A 605 -7.38 -10.74 -9.35
N ARG A 606 -8.10 -10.26 -10.37
CA ARG A 606 -9.10 -9.20 -10.32
C ARG A 606 -8.57 -7.77 -10.08
N SER A 607 -7.38 -7.58 -9.51
CA SER A 607 -6.81 -6.25 -9.23
C SER A 607 -5.58 -5.93 -10.08
N ASN A 608 -5.05 -6.90 -10.81
CA ASN A 608 -3.83 -6.78 -11.63
C ASN A 608 -2.60 -6.21 -10.89
N THR A 609 -2.62 -6.22 -9.54
CA THR A 609 -1.50 -5.76 -8.71
C THR A 609 -0.32 -6.73 -8.82
N PRO A 610 0.93 -6.27 -9.02
CA PRO A 610 2.09 -7.16 -9.12
C PRO A 610 2.29 -8.02 -7.87
N VAL A 611 2.55 -9.31 -8.06
CA VAL A 611 2.77 -10.29 -6.99
C VAL A 611 4.22 -10.25 -6.53
N SER A 612 4.51 -9.37 -5.59
CA SER A 612 5.87 -9.19 -5.05
C SER A 612 6.09 -9.76 -3.65
N LYS A 613 5.06 -10.40 -3.06
CA LYS A 613 5.10 -10.94 -1.69
C LYS A 613 5.02 -12.46 -1.63
N SER A 614 4.87 -13.13 -2.78
CA SER A 614 4.88 -14.59 -2.88
C SER A 614 5.53 -15.03 -4.20
N VAL A 615 6.83 -14.73 -4.33
CA VAL A 615 7.63 -15.10 -5.50
C VAL A 615 8.34 -16.41 -5.23
N VAL A 616 8.14 -17.42 -6.07
CA VAL A 616 8.86 -18.71 -5.96
C VAL A 616 10.27 -18.52 -6.49
N ILE A 617 11.27 -18.82 -5.67
CA ILE A 617 12.69 -18.72 -6.03
C ILE A 617 13.48 -19.96 -5.70
N THR A 618 14.59 -20.17 -6.42
CA THR A 618 15.71 -21.03 -6.02
C THR A 618 16.93 -20.16 -5.71
N ILE A 619 17.82 -20.69 -4.88
CA ILE A 619 19.02 -19.99 -4.40
C ILE A 619 20.25 -20.84 -4.73
N ALA A 620 21.24 -20.24 -5.37
CA ALA A 620 22.50 -20.91 -5.69
C ALA A 620 23.70 -20.01 -5.30
N PRO A 621 24.84 -20.59 -4.87
CA PRO A 621 26.06 -19.79 -4.68
C PRO A 621 26.41 -18.99 -5.93
N SER A 622 26.71 -17.71 -5.77
CA SER A 622 27.23 -16.90 -6.88
C SER A 622 28.64 -17.34 -7.23
N ALA A 623 28.98 -17.30 -8.52
CA ALA A 623 30.37 -17.28 -8.95
C ALA A 623 31.12 -16.12 -8.29
N GLU A 624 32.47 -16.19 -8.17
CA GLU A 624 33.25 -15.18 -7.45
C GLU A 624 32.79 -13.74 -7.78
N PRO A 625 32.53 -12.93 -6.77
CA PRO A 625 31.99 -11.58 -6.98
C PRO A 625 32.98 -10.73 -7.76
N ALA A 626 32.51 -9.93 -8.71
CA ALA A 626 33.31 -8.91 -9.39
C ALA A 626 34.05 -8.04 -8.36
N ALA A 627 35.21 -7.50 -8.71
CA ALA A 627 36.09 -6.75 -7.80
C ALA A 627 35.39 -5.67 -6.95
N ALA A 628 34.36 -5.00 -7.53
CA ALA A 628 33.55 -4.02 -6.83
C ALA A 628 32.70 -4.62 -5.68
N VAL A 629 32.25 -5.87 -5.82
CA VAL A 629 31.48 -6.57 -4.77
C VAL A 629 32.44 -7.11 -3.70
N ALA A 630 33.65 -7.50 -4.07
CA ALA A 630 34.72 -7.88 -3.14
C ALA A 630 35.19 -6.68 -2.30
N GLU A 631 35.25 -5.50 -2.89
CA GLU A 631 35.53 -4.23 -2.19
C GLU A 631 34.43 -3.88 -1.19
N LEU A 632 33.17 -3.96 -1.62
CA LEU A 632 32.00 -3.78 -0.74
C LEU A 632 32.03 -4.76 0.45
N HIS A 633 32.39 -6.01 0.20
CA HIS A 633 32.51 -7.05 1.23
C HIS A 633 33.63 -6.78 2.23
N ARG A 634 34.77 -6.24 1.79
CA ARG A 634 35.87 -5.79 2.68
C ARG A 634 35.41 -4.63 3.56
N THR A 635 34.70 -3.66 2.99
CA THR A 635 34.14 -2.51 3.70
C THR A 635 33.09 -2.92 4.73
N LEU A 636 32.23 -3.90 4.42
CA LEU A 636 31.24 -4.47 5.34
C LEU A 636 31.90 -5.17 6.53
N LYS A 637 32.93 -5.99 6.28
CA LYS A 637 33.71 -6.65 7.36
C LYS A 637 34.43 -5.66 8.25
N ALA A 638 35.04 -4.62 7.70
CA ALA A 638 35.75 -3.59 8.45
C ALA A 638 34.80 -2.79 9.37
N SER A 639 33.59 -2.44 8.88
CA SER A 639 32.61 -1.70 9.69
C SER A 639 31.99 -2.54 10.81
N ALA A 640 31.81 -3.86 10.61
CA ALA A 640 31.35 -4.77 11.65
C ALA A 640 32.39 -4.93 12.79
N GLN A 641 33.67 -4.89 12.47
CA GLN A 641 34.75 -4.95 13.47
C GLN A 641 34.91 -3.67 14.29
N VAL A 642 34.55 -2.51 13.73
CA VAL A 642 34.62 -1.22 14.45
C VAL A 642 33.53 -1.11 15.52
N LYS A 643 32.38 -1.76 15.35
CA LYS A 643 31.27 -1.74 16.33
C LYS A 643 31.42 -2.74 17.49
N ASN A 644 32.33 -3.71 17.36
CA ASN A 644 32.62 -4.69 18.43
C ASN A 644 33.79 -4.26 19.34
N ARG A 645 34.23 -2.99 19.27
CA ARG A 645 35.12 -2.43 20.28
C ARG A 645 34.28 -1.79 21.40
N PRO A 646 34.53 -2.14 22.67
CA PRO A 646 33.78 -1.70 23.84
C PRO A 646 33.78 -0.19 24.01
#